data_09b36f0e47311549ef3ef2c43f12ff0d
#
_entry.id   09b36f0e47311549ef3ef2c43f12ff0d
#
_cell.length_a   1.000
_cell.length_b   1.000
_cell.length_c   1.000
_cell.angle_alpha   90.00
_cell.angle_beta   90.00
_cell.angle_gamma   90.00
#
_symmetry.space_group_name_H-M   'P 1'
#
loop_
_entity.id
_entity.type
_entity.pdbx_description
1 polymer ?
#
loop_
_entity_poly.entity_id
_entity_poly.type
_entity_poly.pdbx_seq_one_letter_code
_entity_poly.pdbx_strand_id
1 'polypeptide(L)'
;MVYKHLNKKHDFLRMTPSPENGLQVTRFAFGSFLPHLEVDKNAFDFFDAAVPCLKTAFDEFLQDCKRKAKENVDQVNELLQQCILVVECSNLAMQFLLQAERITIENVRNLPQIVQYIINLSLDHCKDSEHTYGSHLQLVKDSLFTLFRLTVELSTQFAHILSKLTFDSFSEDDMEILLGVCEQLCATASSLSQLSEIRGCVVVWRAYTSLVNQHCGNLITRMDLRTPLVALTEEIRDGLLLLASIPVKNATMDEKDQKVVQRIIKMSSFCLKVIIALCEKFQGYLRGAHSALVSLLLLLFRFSPENMTLQNYPSIVKKGIEQQVIFGIAPLLIHLRDDEEFIKMVLEIGEDETRIDIEWGSYLQLLIAVCVPHNTVTMMHTCSFLTRIFQTMEKSHASLSFPCMMNGVMFGGRPQSNVTLYEHVLTHVCALVGTLEAIHFEILEQLLVEWLLSGKTWPALLSADIWCFVARYGSSELCKCHCLVLIDLLSCIPPPSHQHLVTASLLSRLIPKLCLNHKQEVFSNFKCVGHSIPAWYSIMQGEANDSVEELTRDVLQACTEKVNVSLSRKATEQTIVSLLDELEYLTPLFLVFTCARNAAAPFVEDFTKALLQLWIRIPVDHIGCSVVDLMISSLLKATTSVLSCFSNNQLLQIISSCEDCCTKGSAVVWVSVCDLLATLGRCHLSQSSELSSILCLISNELSLMLSSPNPLVYQCALDAFVAFGQHTAHEEVLSVCLERCEEGLQERVTNYLQQEPHVLLYGQSRNILLQNQNITCSFSYKPKLQKDFKPIEDLISPNNKCHDMLVEKERPSKRCREDEDSSPEKPTNIKSLLDSLYDSFGVMKKIKDCNIMMEETEIDRVKDLLQEMVCTWEMKAK
;
A
#
# COMPACT_ATOMS: atom_id res chain seq x y z
N MET A 1 -63.42 -26.00 -33.55
CA MET A 1 -64.29 -24.80 -33.47
C MET A 1 -63.56 -23.57 -32.85
N VAL A 2 -62.81 -23.74 -31.74
CA VAL A 2 -62.09 -22.71 -31.10
C VAL A 2 -61.05 -22.03 -32.00
N TYR A 3 -60.24 -22.77 -32.74
CA TYR A 3 -59.28 -22.27 -33.75
C TYR A 3 -59.92 -21.45 -34.90
N LYS A 4 -61.10 -21.80 -35.36
CA LYS A 4 -61.80 -21.02 -36.38
C LYS A 4 -62.29 -19.65 -35.83
N HIS A 5 -62.56 -19.56 -34.52
CA HIS A 5 -62.88 -18.33 -33.87
C HIS A 5 -61.63 -17.48 -33.52
N LEU A 6 -60.53 -18.11 -33.20
CA LEU A 6 -59.23 -17.44 -32.97
C LEU A 6 -58.70 -16.82 -34.27
N ASN A 7 -58.72 -17.51 -35.38
CA ASN A 7 -58.30 -16.96 -36.68
C ASN A 7 -59.17 -15.75 -37.11
N LYS A 8 -60.48 -15.77 -36.81
CA LYS A 8 -61.34 -14.60 -37.05
C LYS A 8 -61.02 -13.43 -36.09
N LYS A 9 -60.57 -13.69 -34.89
CA LYS A 9 -60.11 -12.66 -33.93
C LYS A 9 -58.73 -12.16 -34.26
N HIS A 10 -57.85 -12.96 -34.89
CA HIS A 10 -56.54 -12.54 -35.42
C HIS A 10 -56.71 -11.50 -36.54
N ASP A 11 -57.65 -11.65 -37.43
CA ASP A 11 -58.01 -10.64 -38.41
C ASP A 11 -58.66 -9.39 -37.78
N PHE A 12 -59.38 -9.56 -36.68
CA PHE A 12 -60.00 -8.47 -35.92
C PHE A 12 -58.91 -7.66 -35.14
N LEU A 13 -57.90 -8.29 -34.56
CA LEU A 13 -56.79 -7.58 -33.91
C LEU A 13 -55.99 -6.71 -34.89
N ARG A 14 -55.86 -7.14 -36.16
CA ARG A 14 -55.22 -6.31 -37.21
C ARG A 14 -56.08 -5.17 -37.69
N MET A 15 -57.44 -5.23 -37.46
CA MET A 15 -58.40 -4.24 -37.92
C MET A 15 -58.93 -3.30 -36.82
N THR A 16 -58.51 -3.45 -35.56
CA THR A 16 -58.99 -2.60 -34.46
C THR A 16 -58.34 -1.21 -34.51
N PRO A 17 -59.12 -0.12 -34.57
CA PRO A 17 -58.58 1.23 -34.76
C PRO A 17 -58.06 1.88 -33.47
N SER A 18 -58.20 1.27 -32.28
CA SER A 18 -57.69 1.82 -31.01
C SER A 18 -56.95 0.75 -30.20
N PRO A 19 -55.85 1.13 -29.52
CA PRO A 19 -55.06 0.24 -28.65
C PRO A 19 -55.87 -0.36 -27.50
N GLU A 20 -56.82 0.42 -26.92
CA GLU A 20 -57.70 -0.01 -25.83
C GLU A 20 -58.60 -1.20 -26.23
N ASN A 21 -59.23 -1.12 -27.42
CA ASN A 21 -60.08 -2.19 -27.91
C ASN A 21 -59.29 -3.45 -28.24
N GLY A 22 -58.05 -3.30 -28.80
CA GLY A 22 -57.15 -4.39 -29.03
C GLY A 22 -56.72 -5.08 -27.74
N LEU A 23 -56.39 -4.32 -26.68
CA LEU A 23 -56.01 -4.84 -25.40
C LEU A 23 -57.16 -5.61 -24.71
N GLN A 24 -58.38 -5.10 -24.72
CA GLN A 24 -59.52 -5.78 -24.14
C GLN A 24 -59.83 -7.11 -24.83
N VAL A 25 -59.71 -7.14 -26.18
CA VAL A 25 -59.88 -8.38 -26.96
C VAL A 25 -58.75 -9.36 -26.63
N THR A 26 -57.54 -8.91 -26.52
CA THR A 26 -56.39 -9.75 -26.14
C THR A 26 -56.58 -10.33 -24.74
N ARG A 27 -56.93 -9.48 -23.77
CA ARG A 27 -57.23 -9.93 -22.40
C ARG A 27 -58.30 -10.99 -22.31
N PHE A 28 -59.43 -10.79 -23.04
CA PHE A 28 -60.49 -11.78 -23.09
C PHE A 28 -60.02 -13.09 -23.72
N ALA A 29 -59.26 -12.99 -24.82
CA ALA A 29 -58.73 -14.15 -25.49
C ALA A 29 -57.75 -14.93 -24.61
N PHE A 30 -56.83 -14.22 -23.91
CA PHE A 30 -55.85 -14.85 -23.06
C PHE A 30 -56.47 -15.42 -21.77
N GLY A 31 -57.39 -14.72 -21.16
CA GLY A 31 -58.08 -15.20 -19.95
C GLY A 31 -59.07 -16.31 -20.16
N SER A 32 -59.82 -16.32 -21.30
CA SER A 32 -60.92 -17.21 -21.53
C SER A 32 -60.63 -18.38 -22.48
N PHE A 33 -59.68 -18.26 -23.40
CA PHE A 33 -59.39 -19.29 -24.41
C PHE A 33 -58.04 -19.99 -24.20
N LEU A 34 -56.96 -19.26 -23.84
CA LEU A 34 -55.65 -19.85 -23.65
C LEU A 34 -55.61 -21.04 -22.67
N PRO A 35 -56.31 -21.00 -21.52
CA PRO A 35 -56.29 -22.14 -20.58
C PRO A 35 -56.87 -23.45 -21.17
N HIS A 36 -57.59 -23.38 -22.28
CA HIS A 36 -58.26 -24.52 -22.92
C HIS A 36 -57.58 -24.94 -24.22
N LEU A 37 -56.45 -24.31 -24.59
CA LEU A 37 -55.68 -24.65 -25.77
C LEU A 37 -54.50 -25.51 -25.41
N GLU A 38 -54.09 -26.40 -26.32
CA GLU A 38 -52.80 -27.07 -26.29
C GLU A 38 -51.73 -26.12 -26.81
N VAL A 39 -50.51 -26.28 -26.30
CA VAL A 39 -49.35 -25.48 -26.72
C VAL A 39 -48.89 -26.07 -28.06
N ASP A 40 -49.48 -25.61 -29.13
CA ASP A 40 -49.22 -26.05 -30.52
C ASP A 40 -48.87 -24.86 -31.45
N LYS A 41 -48.57 -25.15 -32.72
CA LYS A 41 -48.25 -24.14 -33.72
C LYS A 41 -49.34 -23.06 -33.89
N ASN A 42 -50.62 -23.41 -33.75
CA ASN A 42 -51.71 -22.42 -33.90
C ASN A 42 -51.76 -21.46 -32.70
N ALA A 43 -51.39 -21.89 -31.49
CA ALA A 43 -51.26 -21.03 -30.33
C ALA A 43 -50.08 -20.03 -30.54
N PHE A 44 -48.95 -20.49 -31.11
CA PHE A 44 -47.82 -19.64 -31.38
C PHE A 44 -48.11 -18.59 -32.47
N ASP A 45 -48.79 -18.95 -33.55
CA ASP A 45 -49.24 -18.02 -34.61
C ASP A 45 -50.14 -16.91 -34.00
N PHE A 46 -50.96 -17.23 -33.01
CA PHE A 46 -51.78 -16.26 -32.30
C PHE A 46 -50.91 -15.31 -31.46
N PHE A 47 -49.89 -15.82 -30.77
CA PHE A 47 -48.97 -14.98 -30.02
C PHE A 47 -48.20 -14.02 -30.90
N ASP A 48 -47.72 -14.48 -32.07
CA ASP A 48 -47.00 -13.65 -33.02
C ASP A 48 -47.83 -12.42 -33.48
N ALA A 49 -49.15 -12.55 -33.53
CA ALA A 49 -50.05 -11.44 -33.85
C ALA A 49 -50.41 -10.58 -32.62
N ALA A 50 -50.66 -11.19 -31.46
CA ALA A 50 -51.16 -10.47 -30.27
C ALA A 50 -50.08 -9.69 -29.52
N VAL A 51 -48.86 -10.21 -29.46
CA VAL A 51 -47.76 -9.64 -28.66
C VAL A 51 -47.28 -8.27 -29.20
N PRO A 52 -47.14 -8.04 -30.52
CA PRO A 52 -46.85 -6.71 -31.06
C PRO A 52 -47.93 -5.66 -30.72
N CYS A 53 -49.22 -6.09 -30.66
CA CYS A 53 -50.30 -5.18 -30.21
C CYS A 53 -50.15 -4.77 -28.74
N LEU A 54 -49.69 -5.69 -27.86
CA LEU A 54 -49.42 -5.38 -26.47
C LEU A 54 -48.29 -4.35 -26.32
N LYS A 55 -47.26 -4.48 -27.14
CA LYS A 55 -46.13 -3.53 -27.16
C LYS A 55 -46.62 -2.15 -27.57
N THR A 56 -47.33 -2.02 -28.68
CA THR A 56 -47.82 -0.74 -29.17
C THR A 56 -48.76 -0.08 -28.17
N ALA A 57 -49.67 -0.82 -27.57
CA ALA A 57 -50.59 -0.33 -26.55
C ALA A 57 -49.82 0.17 -25.29
N PHE A 58 -48.82 -0.60 -24.88
CA PHE A 58 -47.98 -0.22 -23.72
C PHE A 58 -47.22 1.08 -23.97
N ASP A 59 -46.59 1.23 -25.12
CA ASP A 59 -45.84 2.42 -25.51
C ASP A 59 -46.74 3.68 -25.52
N GLU A 60 -47.92 3.60 -26.10
CA GLU A 60 -48.87 4.70 -26.17
C GLU A 60 -49.38 5.12 -24.78
N PHE A 61 -49.81 4.16 -23.96
CA PHE A 61 -50.29 4.43 -22.63
C PHE A 61 -49.19 5.03 -21.72
N LEU A 62 -47.99 4.50 -21.81
CA LEU A 62 -46.88 5.00 -21.00
C LEU A 62 -46.41 6.39 -21.41
N GLN A 63 -46.43 6.68 -22.73
CA GLN A 63 -46.14 8.03 -23.23
C GLN A 63 -47.22 9.04 -22.79
N ASP A 64 -48.48 8.62 -22.80
CA ASP A 64 -49.56 9.43 -22.30
C ASP A 64 -49.50 9.67 -20.80
N CYS A 65 -49.11 8.67 -20.01
CA CYS A 65 -48.79 8.84 -18.58
C CYS A 65 -47.76 9.95 -18.37
N LYS A 66 -46.64 9.87 -19.10
CA LYS A 66 -45.56 10.88 -19.00
C LYS A 66 -46.03 12.28 -19.43
N ARG A 67 -46.84 12.39 -20.46
CA ARG A 67 -47.38 13.70 -20.91
C ARG A 67 -48.34 14.30 -19.92
N LYS A 68 -49.24 13.49 -19.34
CA LYS A 68 -50.29 13.96 -18.42
C LYS A 68 -49.90 14.00 -16.95
N ALA A 69 -48.70 13.53 -16.62
CA ALA A 69 -48.22 13.37 -15.23
C ALA A 69 -48.36 14.62 -14.35
N LYS A 70 -48.27 15.81 -14.99
CA LYS A 70 -48.31 17.11 -14.29
C LYS A 70 -49.66 17.81 -14.41
N GLU A 71 -50.60 17.33 -15.26
CA GLU A 71 -51.81 18.02 -15.61
C GLU A 71 -53.07 17.38 -15.02
N ASN A 72 -53.22 16.08 -15.04
CA ASN A 72 -54.47 15.38 -14.65
C ASN A 72 -54.18 13.99 -14.04
N VAL A 73 -54.18 13.94 -12.73
CA VAL A 73 -53.84 12.72 -11.97
C VAL A 73 -54.85 11.57 -12.14
N ASP A 74 -56.13 11.89 -12.27
CA ASP A 74 -57.16 10.84 -12.43
C ASP A 74 -57.00 10.12 -13.78
N GLN A 75 -56.72 10.86 -14.87
CA GLN A 75 -56.40 10.27 -16.16
C GLN A 75 -55.08 9.48 -16.13
N VAL A 76 -54.10 9.91 -15.35
CA VAL A 76 -52.86 9.14 -15.18
C VAL A 76 -53.12 7.81 -14.51
N ASN A 77 -53.95 7.77 -13.47
CA ASN A 77 -54.33 6.49 -12.84
C ASN A 77 -55.05 5.55 -13.82
N GLU A 78 -55.97 6.07 -14.64
CA GLU A 78 -56.63 5.27 -15.69
C GLU A 78 -55.62 4.70 -16.69
N LEU A 79 -54.67 5.50 -17.18
CA LEU A 79 -53.61 5.07 -18.08
C LEU A 79 -52.69 4.02 -17.43
N LEU A 80 -52.30 4.21 -16.15
CA LEU A 80 -51.52 3.23 -15.39
C LEU A 80 -52.30 1.90 -15.26
N GLN A 81 -53.61 1.95 -15.06
CA GLN A 81 -54.45 0.71 -15.08
C GLN A 81 -54.41 0.03 -16.43
N GLN A 82 -54.37 0.77 -17.55
CA GLN A 82 -54.18 0.16 -18.89
C GLN A 82 -52.79 -0.47 -19.04
N CYS A 83 -51.73 0.16 -18.53
CA CYS A 83 -50.37 -0.41 -18.46
C CYS A 83 -50.38 -1.71 -17.62
N ILE A 84 -51.04 -1.71 -16.48
CA ILE A 84 -51.18 -2.89 -15.61
C ILE A 84 -51.87 -4.04 -16.39
N LEU A 85 -52.95 -3.76 -17.14
CA LEU A 85 -53.62 -4.76 -17.96
C LEU A 85 -52.71 -5.37 -19.05
N VAL A 86 -51.84 -4.58 -19.67
CA VAL A 86 -50.84 -5.11 -20.60
C VAL A 86 -49.89 -6.10 -19.93
N VAL A 87 -49.38 -5.75 -18.73
CA VAL A 87 -48.51 -6.65 -17.97
C VAL A 87 -49.26 -7.90 -17.50
N GLU A 88 -50.52 -7.77 -17.09
CA GLU A 88 -51.36 -8.94 -16.76
C GLU A 88 -51.57 -9.87 -17.96
N CYS A 89 -51.84 -9.33 -19.16
CA CYS A 89 -51.94 -10.10 -20.38
C CYS A 89 -50.64 -10.81 -20.70
N SER A 90 -49.53 -10.15 -20.54
CA SER A 90 -48.18 -10.72 -20.72
C SER A 90 -47.94 -11.87 -19.71
N ASN A 91 -48.35 -11.71 -18.45
CA ASN A 91 -48.27 -12.77 -17.44
C ASN A 91 -49.13 -14.00 -17.82
N LEU A 92 -50.33 -13.80 -18.32
CA LEU A 92 -51.18 -14.90 -18.75
C LEU A 92 -50.54 -15.66 -19.95
N ALA A 93 -49.91 -14.94 -20.89
CA ALA A 93 -49.20 -15.56 -21.99
C ALA A 93 -48.00 -16.39 -21.49
N MET A 94 -47.24 -15.87 -20.51
CA MET A 94 -46.11 -16.58 -19.92
C MET A 94 -46.56 -17.83 -19.13
N GLN A 95 -47.62 -17.75 -18.36
CA GLN A 95 -48.24 -18.90 -17.67
C GLN A 95 -48.69 -20.01 -18.61
N PHE A 96 -49.23 -19.66 -19.74
CA PHE A 96 -49.60 -20.64 -20.79
C PHE A 96 -48.33 -21.31 -21.36
N LEU A 97 -47.29 -20.53 -21.73
CA LEU A 97 -46.07 -21.09 -22.28
C LEU A 97 -45.29 -21.95 -21.25
N LEU A 98 -45.42 -21.67 -19.96
CA LEU A 98 -44.82 -22.51 -18.94
C LEU A 98 -45.33 -23.96 -18.89
N GLN A 99 -46.48 -24.23 -19.49
CA GLN A 99 -47.02 -25.59 -19.62
C GLN A 99 -46.28 -26.45 -20.68
N ALA A 100 -45.57 -25.80 -21.61
CA ALA A 100 -44.74 -26.50 -22.59
C ALA A 100 -43.46 -27.04 -21.95
N GLU A 101 -43.02 -28.22 -22.38
CA GLU A 101 -41.74 -28.80 -21.94
C GLU A 101 -40.57 -28.15 -22.66
N ARG A 102 -40.70 -27.89 -23.97
CA ARG A 102 -39.68 -27.24 -24.82
C ARG A 102 -40.35 -26.28 -25.80
N ILE A 103 -39.71 -25.17 -26.04
CA ILE A 103 -40.20 -24.13 -26.95
C ILE A 103 -39.02 -23.77 -27.90
N THR A 104 -39.23 -23.81 -29.20
CA THR A 104 -38.23 -23.31 -30.16
C THR A 104 -38.44 -21.84 -30.44
N ILE A 105 -37.38 -21.10 -30.74
CA ILE A 105 -37.46 -19.67 -31.09
C ILE A 105 -38.35 -19.44 -32.28
N GLU A 106 -38.33 -20.33 -33.29
CA GLU A 106 -39.22 -20.26 -34.45
C GLU A 106 -40.69 -20.16 -34.08
N ASN A 107 -41.11 -20.81 -32.99
CA ASN A 107 -42.49 -20.82 -32.51
C ASN A 107 -42.92 -19.55 -31.76
N VAL A 108 -41.97 -18.85 -31.17
CA VAL A 108 -42.27 -17.65 -30.35
C VAL A 108 -41.71 -16.35 -30.95
N ARG A 109 -40.81 -16.48 -31.95
CA ARG A 109 -40.18 -15.36 -32.72
C ARG A 109 -39.88 -14.11 -31.87
N ASN A 110 -40.70 -13.04 -32.02
CA ASN A 110 -40.46 -11.75 -31.36
C ASN A 110 -40.92 -11.68 -29.89
N LEU A 111 -41.56 -12.75 -29.38
CA LEU A 111 -42.11 -12.74 -28.00
C LEU A 111 -41.06 -12.45 -26.91
N PRO A 112 -39.88 -13.12 -26.93
CA PRO A 112 -38.86 -12.84 -25.90
C PRO A 112 -38.42 -11.38 -25.87
N GLN A 113 -38.20 -10.78 -27.04
CA GLN A 113 -37.75 -9.39 -27.16
C GLN A 113 -38.86 -8.40 -26.71
N ILE A 114 -40.10 -8.64 -27.06
CA ILE A 114 -41.23 -7.76 -26.74
C ILE A 114 -41.55 -7.82 -25.24
N VAL A 115 -41.62 -9.03 -24.67
CA VAL A 115 -41.87 -9.20 -23.21
C VAL A 115 -40.77 -8.54 -22.43
N GLN A 116 -39.50 -8.72 -22.80
CA GLN A 116 -38.39 -8.12 -22.12
C GLN A 116 -38.38 -6.61 -22.25
N TYR A 117 -38.75 -6.09 -23.42
CA TYR A 117 -38.97 -4.66 -23.63
C TYR A 117 -40.00 -4.09 -22.64
N ILE A 118 -41.18 -4.73 -22.52
CA ILE A 118 -42.22 -4.31 -21.58
C ILE A 118 -41.73 -4.35 -20.16
N ILE A 119 -41.00 -5.39 -19.75
CA ILE A 119 -40.39 -5.50 -18.41
C ILE A 119 -39.47 -4.32 -18.14
N ASN A 120 -38.49 -4.08 -19.01
CA ASN A 120 -37.51 -3.04 -18.84
C ASN A 120 -38.13 -1.64 -18.79
N LEU A 121 -39.06 -1.36 -19.73
CA LEU A 121 -39.71 -0.06 -19.77
C LEU A 121 -40.62 0.18 -18.56
N SER A 122 -41.27 -0.87 -18.02
CA SER A 122 -42.02 -0.79 -16.76
C SER A 122 -41.15 -0.51 -15.55
N LEU A 123 -40.00 -1.22 -15.45
CA LEU A 123 -39.04 -1.01 -14.35
C LEU A 123 -38.44 0.40 -14.40
N ASP A 124 -38.04 0.87 -15.58
CA ASP A 124 -37.49 2.22 -15.76
C ASP A 124 -38.52 3.29 -15.40
N HIS A 125 -39.78 3.08 -15.77
CA HIS A 125 -40.86 3.97 -15.38
C HIS A 125 -41.08 4.02 -13.87
N CYS A 126 -41.04 2.87 -13.19
CA CYS A 126 -41.13 2.81 -11.74
C CYS A 126 -39.92 3.47 -11.08
N LYS A 127 -38.73 3.31 -11.62
CA LYS A 127 -37.50 3.95 -11.13
C LYS A 127 -37.57 5.47 -11.25
N ASP A 128 -38.04 5.97 -12.41
CA ASP A 128 -38.11 7.40 -12.69
C ASP A 128 -39.39 8.05 -12.13
N SER A 129 -40.21 7.32 -11.37
CA SER A 129 -41.53 7.77 -10.92
C SER A 129 -41.50 9.05 -10.07
N GLU A 130 -40.48 9.21 -9.22
CA GLU A 130 -40.31 10.40 -8.38
C GLU A 130 -40.08 11.65 -9.26
N HIS A 131 -39.22 11.55 -10.27
CA HIS A 131 -38.97 12.63 -11.22
C HIS A 131 -40.21 12.90 -12.12
N THR A 132 -40.91 11.85 -12.54
CA THR A 132 -42.05 11.95 -13.46
C THR A 132 -43.26 12.58 -12.78
N TYR A 133 -43.60 12.12 -11.58
CA TYR A 133 -44.86 12.49 -10.90
C TYR A 133 -44.68 13.57 -9.82
N GLY A 134 -43.48 13.77 -9.28
CA GLY A 134 -43.16 14.79 -8.29
C GLY A 134 -44.16 14.81 -7.11
N SER A 135 -44.90 15.94 -6.92
CA SER A 135 -45.88 16.08 -5.85
C SER A 135 -47.11 15.17 -5.96
N HIS A 136 -47.38 14.62 -7.14
CA HIS A 136 -48.52 13.73 -7.40
C HIS A 136 -48.19 12.24 -7.15
N LEU A 137 -46.94 11.91 -6.81
CA LEU A 137 -46.49 10.55 -6.59
C LEU A 137 -47.36 9.76 -5.59
N GLN A 138 -47.80 10.42 -4.51
CA GLN A 138 -48.60 9.75 -3.48
C GLN A 138 -50.00 9.32 -4.00
N LEU A 139 -50.55 10.03 -5.01
CA LEU A 139 -51.87 9.72 -5.59
C LEU A 139 -51.81 8.53 -6.59
N VAL A 140 -50.66 8.28 -7.19
CA VAL A 140 -50.45 7.19 -8.15
C VAL A 140 -49.68 5.99 -7.55
N LYS A 141 -49.31 6.07 -6.28
CA LYS A 141 -48.45 5.11 -5.59
C LYS A 141 -48.97 3.67 -5.66
N ASP A 142 -50.24 3.45 -5.43
CA ASP A 142 -50.85 2.11 -5.40
C ASP A 142 -50.88 1.48 -6.81
N SER A 143 -51.14 2.27 -7.84
CA SER A 143 -51.08 1.82 -9.25
C SER A 143 -49.64 1.50 -9.65
N LEU A 144 -48.65 2.35 -9.28
CA LEU A 144 -47.24 2.08 -9.53
C LEU A 144 -46.75 0.83 -8.78
N PHE A 145 -47.14 0.66 -7.53
CA PHE A 145 -46.78 -0.54 -6.77
C PHE A 145 -47.36 -1.82 -7.40
N THR A 146 -48.61 -1.75 -7.90
CA THR A 146 -49.22 -2.87 -8.59
C THR A 146 -48.52 -3.19 -9.89
N LEU A 147 -48.20 -2.15 -10.69
CA LEU A 147 -47.44 -2.29 -11.93
C LEU A 147 -46.06 -2.94 -11.64
N PHE A 148 -45.33 -2.44 -10.66
CA PHE A 148 -44.03 -2.98 -10.25
C PHE A 148 -44.14 -4.44 -9.82
N ARG A 149 -45.06 -4.80 -8.95
CA ARG A 149 -45.26 -6.17 -8.45
C ARG A 149 -45.55 -7.15 -9.60
N LEU A 150 -46.44 -6.78 -10.53
CA LEU A 150 -46.77 -7.63 -11.67
C LEU A 150 -45.61 -7.72 -12.68
N THR A 151 -44.83 -6.66 -12.83
CA THR A 151 -43.65 -6.69 -13.68
C THR A 151 -42.56 -7.59 -13.10
N VAL A 152 -42.38 -7.61 -11.78
CA VAL A 152 -41.45 -8.55 -11.11
C VAL A 152 -41.93 -10.00 -11.29
N GLU A 153 -43.23 -10.23 -11.18
CA GLU A 153 -43.80 -11.55 -11.47
C GLU A 153 -43.57 -11.97 -12.93
N LEU A 154 -43.82 -11.06 -13.87
CA LEU A 154 -43.55 -11.26 -15.30
C LEU A 154 -42.07 -11.59 -15.56
N SER A 155 -41.14 -10.83 -14.98
CA SER A 155 -39.71 -11.08 -15.12
C SER A 155 -39.31 -12.46 -14.60
N THR A 156 -39.92 -12.91 -13.50
CA THR A 156 -39.67 -14.23 -12.90
C THR A 156 -40.19 -15.36 -13.82
N GLN A 157 -41.41 -15.21 -14.32
CA GLN A 157 -42.00 -16.19 -15.25
C GLN A 157 -41.23 -16.27 -16.57
N PHE A 158 -40.83 -15.11 -17.10
CA PHE A 158 -39.99 -15.02 -18.29
C PHE A 158 -38.63 -15.70 -18.10
N ALA A 159 -37.97 -15.49 -16.99
CA ALA A 159 -36.70 -16.15 -16.65
C ALA A 159 -36.86 -17.69 -16.63
N HIS A 160 -38.00 -18.20 -16.15
CA HIS A 160 -38.31 -19.65 -16.21
C HIS A 160 -38.57 -20.16 -17.64
N ILE A 161 -39.20 -19.35 -18.50
CA ILE A 161 -39.43 -19.73 -19.90
C ILE A 161 -38.10 -19.81 -20.65
N LEU A 162 -37.16 -18.88 -20.37
CA LEU A 162 -35.83 -18.89 -21.00
C LEU A 162 -35.09 -20.21 -20.81
N SER A 163 -35.33 -20.91 -19.69
CA SER A 163 -34.73 -22.23 -19.43
C SER A 163 -35.32 -23.35 -20.30
N LYS A 164 -36.48 -23.13 -20.92
CA LYS A 164 -37.17 -24.06 -21.80
C LYS A 164 -37.01 -23.69 -23.28
N LEU A 165 -36.50 -22.50 -23.58
CA LEU A 165 -36.25 -22.03 -24.93
C LEU A 165 -35.04 -22.75 -25.52
N THR A 166 -35.17 -23.20 -26.74
CA THR A 166 -34.13 -23.82 -27.55
C THR A 166 -33.77 -22.91 -28.72
N PHE A 167 -32.49 -22.60 -28.86
CA PHE A 167 -31.91 -21.80 -29.92
C PHE A 167 -31.16 -22.70 -30.88
N ASP A 168 -31.33 -22.47 -32.19
CA ASP A 168 -30.54 -23.19 -33.21
C ASP A 168 -29.17 -22.51 -33.33
N SER A 169 -28.12 -23.24 -32.96
CA SER A 169 -26.73 -22.77 -33.00
C SER A 169 -26.22 -22.43 -34.42
N PHE A 170 -26.91 -22.92 -35.44
CA PHE A 170 -26.55 -22.67 -36.85
C PHE A 170 -27.36 -21.52 -37.46
N SER A 171 -28.39 -21.02 -36.76
CA SER A 171 -29.21 -19.89 -37.20
C SER A 171 -28.61 -18.58 -36.71
N GLU A 172 -28.24 -17.70 -37.64
CA GLU A 172 -27.71 -16.36 -37.28
C GLU A 172 -28.80 -15.52 -36.59
N ASP A 173 -30.05 -15.63 -37.03
CA ASP A 173 -31.20 -14.93 -36.44
C ASP A 173 -31.44 -15.37 -34.99
N ASP A 174 -31.32 -16.67 -34.67
CA ASP A 174 -31.44 -17.18 -33.31
C ASP A 174 -30.33 -16.68 -32.42
N MET A 175 -29.11 -16.56 -32.95
CA MET A 175 -27.96 -16.05 -32.21
C MET A 175 -28.10 -14.55 -31.94
N GLU A 176 -28.60 -13.76 -32.85
CA GLU A 176 -28.88 -12.34 -32.65
C GLU A 176 -29.97 -12.13 -31.58
N ILE A 177 -31.04 -12.94 -31.62
CA ILE A 177 -32.09 -12.92 -30.57
C ILE A 177 -31.47 -13.30 -29.20
N LEU A 178 -30.64 -14.33 -29.16
CA LEU A 178 -29.98 -14.76 -27.91
C LEU A 178 -29.10 -13.68 -27.32
N LEU A 179 -28.29 -13.01 -28.15
CA LEU A 179 -27.45 -11.87 -27.71
C LEU A 179 -28.32 -10.73 -27.16
N GLY A 180 -29.36 -10.34 -27.90
CA GLY A 180 -30.28 -9.30 -27.46
C GLY A 180 -31.00 -9.65 -26.15
N VAL A 181 -31.39 -10.91 -25.95
CA VAL A 181 -31.98 -11.40 -24.68
C VAL A 181 -30.97 -11.29 -23.56
N CYS A 182 -29.71 -11.69 -23.76
CA CYS A 182 -28.69 -11.59 -22.73
C CYS A 182 -28.43 -10.11 -22.32
N GLU A 183 -28.32 -9.21 -23.28
CA GLU A 183 -28.13 -7.78 -23.02
C GLU A 183 -29.29 -7.18 -22.20
N GLN A 184 -30.50 -7.51 -22.60
CA GLN A 184 -31.71 -7.03 -21.95
C GLN A 184 -31.89 -7.64 -20.54
N LEU A 185 -31.51 -8.90 -20.31
CA LEU A 185 -31.51 -9.50 -18.97
C LEU A 185 -30.56 -8.77 -18.01
N CYS A 186 -29.38 -8.37 -18.52
CA CYS A 186 -28.45 -7.56 -17.73
C CYS A 186 -29.09 -6.21 -17.33
N ALA A 187 -29.76 -5.53 -18.27
CA ALA A 187 -30.48 -4.30 -17.98
C ALA A 187 -31.61 -4.50 -16.95
N THR A 188 -32.40 -5.56 -17.11
CA THR A 188 -33.46 -5.95 -16.16
C THR A 188 -32.91 -6.18 -14.75
N ALA A 189 -31.82 -6.93 -14.64
CA ALA A 189 -31.20 -7.22 -13.35
C ALA A 189 -30.69 -5.94 -12.67
N SER A 190 -30.07 -5.04 -13.43
CA SER A 190 -29.60 -3.73 -12.94
C SER A 190 -30.76 -2.85 -12.46
N SER A 191 -31.87 -2.78 -13.20
CA SER A 191 -33.04 -1.99 -12.79
C SER A 191 -33.71 -2.58 -11.55
N LEU A 192 -33.81 -3.92 -11.43
CA LEU A 192 -34.33 -4.59 -10.22
C LEU A 192 -33.45 -4.34 -8.98
N SER A 193 -32.13 -4.36 -9.16
CA SER A 193 -31.20 -4.03 -8.07
C SER A 193 -31.38 -2.60 -7.58
N GLN A 194 -31.44 -1.62 -8.48
CA GLN A 194 -31.69 -0.23 -8.14
C GLN A 194 -33.02 0.00 -7.42
N LEU A 195 -34.03 -0.80 -7.74
CA LEU A 195 -35.35 -0.81 -7.06
C LEU A 195 -35.35 -1.68 -5.79
N SER A 196 -34.19 -2.19 -5.36
CA SER A 196 -34.02 -3.04 -4.17
C SER A 196 -34.81 -4.37 -4.19
N GLU A 197 -35.19 -4.87 -5.38
CA GLU A 197 -35.86 -6.14 -5.56
C GLU A 197 -34.87 -7.30 -5.76
N ILE A 198 -34.25 -7.70 -4.67
CA ILE A 198 -33.14 -8.68 -4.62
C ILE A 198 -33.59 -10.06 -5.16
N ARG A 199 -34.83 -10.50 -4.89
CA ARG A 199 -35.28 -11.84 -5.30
C ARG A 199 -35.41 -11.92 -6.82
N GLY A 200 -36.06 -10.95 -7.43
CA GLY A 200 -36.17 -10.82 -8.87
C GLY A 200 -34.81 -10.72 -9.54
N CYS A 201 -33.94 -9.87 -9.02
CA CYS A 201 -32.58 -9.71 -9.50
C CYS A 201 -31.80 -11.04 -9.52
N VAL A 202 -31.84 -11.83 -8.46
CA VAL A 202 -31.19 -13.16 -8.39
C VAL A 202 -31.76 -14.14 -9.41
N VAL A 203 -33.09 -14.14 -9.64
CA VAL A 203 -33.70 -15.01 -10.64
C VAL A 203 -33.25 -14.65 -12.06
N VAL A 204 -33.22 -13.35 -12.37
CA VAL A 204 -32.77 -12.86 -13.69
C VAL A 204 -31.30 -13.18 -13.93
N TRP A 205 -30.40 -12.94 -12.96
CA TRP A 205 -28.98 -13.30 -13.10
C TRP A 205 -28.75 -14.81 -13.23
N ARG A 206 -29.57 -15.63 -12.57
CA ARG A 206 -29.51 -17.11 -12.77
C ARG A 206 -29.92 -17.50 -14.18
N ALA A 207 -30.99 -16.92 -14.72
CA ALA A 207 -31.41 -17.16 -16.10
C ALA A 207 -30.30 -16.72 -17.08
N TYR A 208 -29.75 -15.54 -16.92
CA TYR A 208 -28.60 -15.05 -17.68
C TYR A 208 -27.43 -16.04 -17.65
N THR A 209 -26.97 -16.41 -16.46
CA THR A 209 -25.83 -17.33 -16.31
C THR A 209 -26.11 -18.70 -16.93
N SER A 210 -27.35 -19.19 -16.80
CA SER A 210 -27.75 -20.47 -17.40
C SER A 210 -27.70 -20.44 -18.94
N LEU A 211 -28.26 -19.39 -19.55
CA LEU A 211 -28.21 -19.18 -21.00
C LEU A 211 -26.78 -19.06 -21.52
N VAL A 212 -26.00 -18.20 -20.87
CA VAL A 212 -24.61 -17.96 -21.26
C VAL A 212 -23.77 -19.23 -21.15
N ASN A 213 -23.91 -20.00 -20.07
CA ASN A 213 -23.23 -21.29 -19.92
C ASN A 213 -23.66 -22.33 -20.96
N GLN A 214 -24.96 -22.38 -21.27
CA GLN A 214 -25.51 -23.34 -22.23
C GLN A 214 -25.03 -23.06 -23.66
N HIS A 215 -24.88 -21.78 -24.03
CA HIS A 215 -24.54 -21.35 -25.39
C HIS A 215 -23.14 -20.73 -25.50
N CYS A 216 -22.25 -20.97 -24.51
CA CYS A 216 -20.93 -20.36 -24.40
C CYS A 216 -20.12 -20.44 -25.72
N GLY A 217 -20.07 -21.62 -26.36
CA GLY A 217 -19.31 -21.82 -27.61
C GLY A 217 -19.71 -20.87 -28.75
N ASN A 218 -20.98 -20.46 -28.80
CA ASN A 218 -21.49 -19.55 -29.84
C ASN A 218 -21.37 -18.08 -29.41
N LEU A 219 -21.40 -17.82 -28.11
CA LEU A 219 -21.37 -16.48 -27.56
C LEU A 219 -19.95 -15.93 -27.35
N ILE A 220 -18.96 -16.82 -27.21
CA ILE A 220 -17.59 -16.49 -26.75
C ILE A 220 -16.89 -15.37 -27.57
N THR A 221 -17.17 -15.31 -28.88
CA THR A 221 -16.57 -14.32 -29.78
C THR A 221 -17.45 -13.09 -30.04
N ARG A 222 -18.74 -13.14 -29.65
CA ARG A 222 -19.76 -12.16 -30.02
C ARG A 222 -20.25 -11.31 -28.88
N MET A 223 -20.16 -11.84 -27.66
CA MET A 223 -20.73 -11.22 -26.45
C MET A 223 -19.79 -10.20 -25.84
N ASP A 224 -20.29 -9.01 -25.53
CA ASP A 224 -19.61 -8.05 -24.69
C ASP A 224 -19.86 -8.36 -23.20
N LEU A 225 -18.80 -8.77 -22.50
CA LEU A 225 -18.85 -9.07 -21.06
C LEU A 225 -18.60 -7.86 -20.18
N ARG A 226 -18.22 -6.72 -20.74
CA ARG A 226 -17.94 -5.52 -19.96
C ARG A 226 -19.16 -5.06 -19.15
N THR A 227 -20.29 -4.92 -19.82
CA THR A 227 -21.54 -4.43 -19.20
C THR A 227 -22.00 -5.30 -18.03
N PRO A 228 -22.16 -6.65 -18.17
CA PRO A 228 -22.58 -7.48 -17.05
C PRO A 228 -21.55 -7.56 -15.92
N LEU A 229 -20.24 -7.58 -16.23
CA LEU A 229 -19.20 -7.60 -15.19
C LEU A 229 -19.11 -6.28 -14.43
N VAL A 230 -19.28 -5.13 -15.09
CA VAL A 230 -19.38 -3.83 -14.42
C VAL A 230 -20.61 -3.80 -13.50
N ALA A 231 -21.80 -4.20 -13.99
CA ALA A 231 -23.02 -4.18 -13.18
C ALA A 231 -22.91 -5.07 -11.93
N LEU A 232 -22.37 -6.28 -12.07
CA LEU A 232 -22.14 -7.18 -10.94
C LEU A 232 -21.09 -6.66 -9.96
N THR A 233 -20.03 -6.01 -10.47
CA THR A 233 -18.99 -5.40 -9.63
C THR A 233 -19.55 -4.22 -8.84
N GLU A 234 -20.36 -3.39 -9.47
CA GLU A 234 -21.03 -2.25 -8.81
C GLU A 234 -21.98 -2.71 -7.70
N GLU A 235 -22.75 -3.77 -7.93
CA GLU A 235 -23.61 -4.37 -6.93
C GLU A 235 -22.82 -4.83 -5.69
N ILE A 236 -21.68 -5.49 -5.90
CA ILE A 236 -20.80 -5.90 -4.80
C ILE A 236 -20.22 -4.68 -4.10
N ARG A 237 -19.75 -3.68 -4.86
CA ARG A 237 -19.17 -2.44 -4.31
C ARG A 237 -20.16 -1.71 -3.41
N ASP A 238 -21.35 -1.46 -3.93
CA ASP A 238 -22.38 -0.70 -3.21
C ASP A 238 -22.82 -1.45 -1.96
N GLY A 239 -22.94 -2.77 -2.05
CA GLY A 239 -23.22 -3.63 -0.89
C GLY A 239 -22.13 -3.56 0.18
N LEU A 240 -20.85 -3.70 -0.19
CA LEU A 240 -19.74 -3.66 0.76
C LEU A 240 -19.55 -2.26 1.36
N LEU A 241 -19.72 -1.19 0.58
CA LEU A 241 -19.66 0.19 1.08
C LEU A 241 -20.81 0.49 2.03
N LEU A 242 -22.00 -0.01 1.74
CA LEU A 242 -23.15 0.10 2.67
C LEU A 242 -22.86 -0.61 3.99
N LEU A 243 -22.27 -1.81 3.97
CA LEU A 243 -21.84 -2.50 5.17
C LEU A 243 -20.78 -1.72 5.95
N ALA A 244 -19.88 -1.03 5.26
CA ALA A 244 -18.86 -0.18 5.86
C ALA A 244 -19.43 1.07 6.54
N SER A 245 -20.56 1.57 6.07
CA SER A 245 -21.22 2.77 6.62
C SER A 245 -22.04 2.51 7.88
N ILE A 246 -22.27 1.25 8.25
CA ILE A 246 -23.08 0.90 9.43
C ILE A 246 -22.35 1.34 10.71
N PRO A 247 -22.91 2.30 11.49
CA PRO A 247 -22.25 2.80 12.67
C PRO A 247 -22.20 1.74 13.77
N VAL A 248 -21.02 1.57 14.35
CA VAL A 248 -20.84 0.71 15.54
C VAL A 248 -21.40 1.44 16.77
N LYS A 249 -22.70 1.45 16.93
CA LYS A 249 -23.37 1.89 18.16
C LYS A 249 -23.62 0.66 19.03
N ASN A 250 -22.77 0.47 20.05
CA ASN A 250 -22.83 -0.64 21.01
C ASN A 250 -22.61 -2.06 20.45
N ALA A 251 -22.18 -2.98 21.29
CA ALA A 251 -21.75 -4.34 20.91
C ALA A 251 -22.85 -5.25 20.29
N THR A 252 -24.08 -4.80 20.21
CA THR A 252 -25.23 -5.58 19.70
C THR A 252 -25.97 -4.82 18.61
N MET A 253 -26.03 -5.41 17.42
CA MET A 253 -26.87 -4.91 16.30
C MET A 253 -28.33 -5.33 16.50
N ASP A 254 -29.27 -4.48 16.12
CA ASP A 254 -30.70 -4.83 16.08
C ASP A 254 -30.96 -5.97 15.08
N GLU A 255 -31.97 -6.77 15.36
CA GLU A 255 -32.34 -7.94 14.53
C GLU A 255 -32.67 -7.54 13.07
N LYS A 256 -33.24 -6.35 12.89
CA LYS A 256 -33.52 -5.80 11.54
C LYS A 256 -32.24 -5.52 10.76
N ASP A 257 -31.27 -4.88 11.39
CA ASP A 257 -29.97 -4.56 10.78
C ASP A 257 -29.18 -5.84 10.47
N GLN A 258 -29.23 -6.84 11.35
CA GLN A 258 -28.63 -8.16 11.09
C GLN A 258 -29.22 -8.83 9.84
N LYS A 259 -30.54 -8.74 9.63
CA LYS A 259 -31.20 -9.29 8.43
C LYS A 259 -30.77 -8.54 7.17
N VAL A 260 -30.61 -7.22 7.25
CA VAL A 260 -30.10 -6.40 6.13
C VAL A 260 -28.67 -6.81 5.79
N VAL A 261 -27.78 -6.86 6.78
CA VAL A 261 -26.38 -7.31 6.64
C VAL A 261 -26.32 -8.68 5.94
N GLN A 262 -27.08 -9.65 6.42
CA GLN A 262 -27.11 -11.00 5.85
C GLN A 262 -27.59 -11.01 4.38
N ARG A 263 -28.56 -10.15 4.03
CA ARG A 263 -29.04 -10.05 2.64
C ARG A 263 -27.96 -9.50 1.72
N ILE A 264 -27.30 -8.41 2.14
CA ILE A 264 -26.22 -7.80 1.37
C ILE A 264 -25.07 -8.79 1.14
N ILE A 265 -24.61 -9.46 2.19
CA ILE A 265 -23.54 -10.45 2.10
C ILE A 265 -23.90 -11.60 1.16
N LYS A 266 -25.14 -12.11 1.24
CA LYS A 266 -25.62 -13.16 0.35
C LYS A 266 -25.68 -12.69 -1.11
N MET A 267 -26.13 -11.46 -1.35
CA MET A 267 -26.18 -10.88 -2.71
C MET A 267 -24.76 -10.70 -3.26
N SER A 268 -23.84 -10.10 -2.51
CA SER A 268 -22.45 -9.95 -2.92
C SER A 268 -21.78 -11.31 -3.23
N SER A 269 -22.02 -12.32 -2.37
CA SER A 269 -21.55 -13.69 -2.61
C SER A 269 -22.14 -14.32 -3.87
N PHE A 270 -23.42 -14.07 -4.14
CA PHE A 270 -24.07 -14.55 -5.34
C PHE A 270 -23.50 -13.89 -6.60
N CYS A 271 -23.39 -12.56 -6.64
CA CYS A 271 -22.82 -11.82 -7.74
C CYS A 271 -21.37 -12.27 -8.03
N LEU A 272 -20.56 -12.47 -6.99
CA LEU A 272 -19.19 -12.96 -7.13
C LEU A 272 -19.14 -14.35 -7.77
N LYS A 273 -20.06 -15.26 -7.41
CA LYS A 273 -20.14 -16.58 -8.04
C LYS A 273 -20.51 -16.48 -9.53
N VAL A 274 -21.39 -15.55 -9.90
CA VAL A 274 -21.71 -15.29 -11.31
C VAL A 274 -20.48 -14.78 -12.05
N ILE A 275 -19.74 -13.81 -11.47
CA ILE A 275 -18.49 -13.29 -12.06
C ILE A 275 -17.49 -14.43 -12.28
N ILE A 276 -17.26 -15.28 -11.27
CA ILE A 276 -16.32 -16.40 -11.37
C ILE A 276 -16.76 -17.36 -12.50
N ALA A 277 -18.05 -17.69 -12.59
CA ALA A 277 -18.56 -18.56 -13.64
C ALA A 277 -18.39 -17.97 -15.04
N LEU A 278 -18.57 -16.65 -15.19
CA LEU A 278 -18.32 -15.96 -16.46
C LEU A 278 -16.83 -15.95 -16.81
N CYS A 279 -15.96 -15.65 -15.85
CA CYS A 279 -14.50 -15.68 -16.07
C CYS A 279 -14.00 -17.09 -16.42
N GLU A 280 -14.54 -18.13 -15.79
CA GLU A 280 -14.23 -19.54 -16.12
C GLU A 280 -14.59 -19.87 -17.57
N LYS A 281 -15.78 -19.49 -18.03
CA LYS A 281 -16.29 -19.87 -19.36
C LYS A 281 -15.72 -19.03 -20.49
N PHE A 282 -15.37 -17.78 -20.22
CA PHE A 282 -14.86 -16.83 -21.21
C PHE A 282 -13.38 -16.52 -21.03
N GLN A 283 -12.63 -17.42 -20.43
CA GLN A 283 -11.18 -17.27 -20.27
C GLN A 283 -10.50 -16.95 -21.62
N GLY A 284 -9.69 -15.89 -21.67
CA GLY A 284 -9.06 -15.37 -22.89
C GLY A 284 -9.96 -14.51 -23.79
N TYR A 285 -11.23 -14.29 -23.42
CA TYR A 285 -12.18 -13.44 -24.16
C TYR A 285 -12.81 -12.32 -23.32
N LEU A 286 -12.16 -11.96 -22.20
CA LEU A 286 -12.64 -10.95 -21.24
C LEU A 286 -12.36 -9.51 -21.69
N ARG A 287 -12.22 -9.26 -22.98
CA ARG A 287 -11.82 -7.97 -23.56
C ARG A 287 -12.67 -6.81 -23.02
N GLY A 288 -11.99 -5.76 -22.56
CA GLY A 288 -12.63 -4.55 -22.03
C GLY A 288 -13.24 -4.69 -20.64
N ALA A 289 -13.33 -5.89 -20.06
CA ALA A 289 -13.85 -6.15 -18.71
C ALA A 289 -12.75 -6.14 -17.61
N HIS A 290 -11.47 -6.19 -17.98
CA HIS A 290 -10.36 -6.30 -17.04
C HIS A 290 -10.34 -5.17 -16.00
N SER A 291 -10.66 -3.93 -16.41
CA SER A 291 -10.71 -2.79 -15.48
C SER A 291 -11.74 -2.98 -14.37
N ALA A 292 -12.91 -3.54 -14.68
CA ALA A 292 -13.94 -3.85 -13.67
C ALA A 292 -13.47 -4.96 -12.73
N LEU A 293 -12.83 -6.01 -13.26
CA LEU A 293 -12.33 -7.13 -12.49
C LEU A 293 -11.18 -6.72 -11.55
N VAL A 294 -10.26 -5.88 -12.02
CA VAL A 294 -9.19 -5.33 -11.16
C VAL A 294 -9.77 -4.44 -10.08
N SER A 295 -10.74 -3.59 -10.41
CA SER A 295 -11.44 -2.75 -9.41
C SER A 295 -12.15 -3.59 -8.36
N LEU A 296 -12.77 -4.70 -8.79
CA LEU A 296 -13.39 -5.67 -7.86
C LEU A 296 -12.35 -6.31 -6.95
N LEU A 297 -11.22 -6.78 -7.47
CA LEU A 297 -10.18 -7.40 -6.66
C LEU A 297 -9.58 -6.43 -5.65
N LEU A 298 -9.31 -5.20 -6.04
CA LEU A 298 -8.86 -4.14 -5.11
C LEU A 298 -9.87 -3.93 -3.98
N LEU A 299 -11.16 -3.88 -4.32
CA LEU A 299 -12.24 -3.79 -3.34
C LEU A 299 -12.26 -4.99 -2.39
N LEU A 300 -12.16 -6.21 -2.93
CA LEU A 300 -12.16 -7.43 -2.13
C LEU A 300 -10.95 -7.48 -1.18
N PHE A 301 -9.75 -7.11 -1.63
CA PHE A 301 -8.57 -7.00 -0.75
C PHE A 301 -8.75 -5.93 0.32
N ARG A 302 -9.39 -4.79 0.01
CA ARG A 302 -9.72 -3.78 1.02
C ARG A 302 -10.58 -4.34 2.17
N PHE A 303 -11.50 -5.25 1.84
CA PHE A 303 -12.36 -5.93 2.80
C PHE A 303 -11.84 -7.30 3.24
N SER A 304 -10.56 -7.61 3.00
CA SER A 304 -9.96 -8.84 3.52
C SER A 304 -9.94 -8.87 5.05
N PRO A 305 -9.95 -10.05 5.69
CA PRO A 305 -9.94 -10.17 7.15
C PRO A 305 -8.80 -9.38 7.79
N GLU A 306 -7.63 -9.42 7.17
CA GLU A 306 -6.42 -8.73 7.60
C GLU A 306 -6.65 -7.22 7.66
N ASN A 307 -7.22 -6.64 6.62
CA ASN A 307 -7.52 -5.21 6.54
C ASN A 307 -8.74 -4.82 7.39
N MET A 308 -9.73 -5.71 7.53
CA MET A 308 -10.92 -5.45 8.37
C MET A 308 -10.63 -5.52 9.87
N THR A 309 -9.59 -6.23 10.31
CA THR A 309 -9.18 -6.19 11.74
C THR A 309 -8.75 -4.79 12.14
N LEU A 310 -8.34 -3.97 11.17
CA LEU A 310 -7.89 -2.61 11.32
C LEU A 310 -9.03 -1.60 11.49
N GLN A 311 -10.26 -2.02 11.26
CA GLN A 311 -11.44 -1.18 11.30
C GLN A 311 -12.47 -1.78 12.27
N ASN A 312 -13.18 -0.91 13.00
CA ASN A 312 -14.17 -1.34 13.98
C ASN A 312 -15.49 -1.78 13.32
N TYR A 313 -15.44 -2.84 12.49
CA TYR A 313 -16.68 -3.44 11.98
C TYR A 313 -17.32 -4.37 13.01
N PRO A 314 -18.66 -4.50 13.02
CA PRO A 314 -19.34 -5.52 13.81
C PRO A 314 -18.84 -6.92 13.46
N SER A 315 -18.72 -7.80 14.46
CA SER A 315 -18.18 -9.17 14.27
C SER A 315 -19.00 -9.99 13.27
N ILE A 316 -20.32 -9.75 13.19
CA ILE A 316 -21.19 -10.42 12.23
C ILE A 316 -20.88 -10.01 10.78
N VAL A 317 -20.52 -8.74 10.55
CA VAL A 317 -20.11 -8.24 9.24
C VAL A 317 -18.78 -8.85 8.84
N LYS A 318 -17.77 -8.80 9.75
CA LYS A 318 -16.44 -9.39 9.51
C LYS A 318 -16.54 -10.86 9.12
N LYS A 319 -17.18 -11.67 9.95
CA LYS A 319 -17.35 -13.11 9.70
C LYS A 319 -18.14 -13.39 8.41
N GLY A 320 -19.17 -12.61 8.15
CA GLY A 320 -19.99 -12.81 6.96
C GLY A 320 -19.22 -12.51 5.68
N ILE A 321 -18.47 -11.41 5.62
CA ILE A 321 -17.64 -11.05 4.48
C ILE A 321 -16.52 -12.09 4.29
N GLU A 322 -15.79 -12.44 5.36
CA GLU A 322 -14.75 -13.46 5.33
C GLU A 322 -15.22 -14.79 4.75
N GLN A 323 -16.32 -15.32 5.28
CA GLN A 323 -16.81 -16.66 4.93
C GLN A 323 -17.51 -16.74 3.57
N GLN A 324 -18.11 -15.64 3.09
CA GLN A 324 -18.99 -15.69 1.93
C GLN A 324 -18.53 -14.86 0.74
N VAL A 325 -17.65 -13.86 0.95
CA VAL A 325 -17.21 -12.95 -0.11
C VAL A 325 -15.73 -13.14 -0.41
N ILE A 326 -14.86 -13.01 0.57
CA ILE A 326 -13.40 -13.08 0.37
C ILE A 326 -12.95 -14.43 -0.17
N PHE A 327 -13.67 -15.50 0.16
CA PHE A 327 -13.41 -16.85 -0.39
C PHE A 327 -13.41 -16.90 -1.92
N GLY A 328 -14.06 -15.93 -2.59
CA GLY A 328 -14.08 -15.84 -4.06
C GLY A 328 -12.82 -15.26 -4.70
N ILE A 329 -11.88 -14.66 -3.94
CA ILE A 329 -10.66 -14.06 -4.52
C ILE A 329 -9.80 -15.13 -5.20
N ALA A 330 -9.50 -16.23 -4.53
CA ALA A 330 -8.61 -17.26 -5.05
C ALA A 330 -9.19 -17.93 -6.32
N PRO A 331 -10.46 -18.38 -6.38
CA PRO A 331 -11.06 -18.88 -7.61
C PRO A 331 -11.04 -17.87 -8.76
N LEU A 332 -11.31 -16.58 -8.47
CA LEU A 332 -11.30 -15.55 -9.50
C LEU A 332 -9.89 -15.38 -10.09
N LEU A 333 -8.87 -15.29 -9.24
CA LEU A 333 -7.47 -15.17 -9.68
C LEU A 333 -6.98 -16.36 -10.49
N ILE A 334 -7.47 -17.58 -10.21
CA ILE A 334 -7.12 -18.78 -11.00
C ILE A 334 -7.48 -18.59 -12.48
N HIS A 335 -8.59 -17.94 -12.78
CA HIS A 335 -9.04 -17.73 -14.16
C HIS A 335 -8.42 -16.48 -14.82
N LEU A 336 -7.87 -15.54 -14.05
CA LEU A 336 -7.35 -14.26 -14.55
C LEU A 336 -5.84 -14.19 -14.68
N ARG A 337 -5.08 -14.93 -13.84
CA ARG A 337 -3.60 -14.81 -13.76
C ARG A 337 -2.86 -15.26 -15.03
N ASP A 338 -3.53 -16.01 -15.92
CA ASP A 338 -2.97 -16.46 -17.20
C ASP A 338 -3.33 -15.51 -18.36
N ASP A 339 -4.09 -14.45 -18.10
CA ASP A 339 -4.49 -13.45 -19.08
C ASP A 339 -3.50 -12.29 -19.10
N GLU A 340 -2.78 -12.15 -20.20
CA GLU A 340 -1.73 -11.12 -20.35
C GLU A 340 -2.30 -9.70 -20.29
N GLU A 341 -3.49 -9.44 -20.84
CA GLU A 341 -4.12 -8.12 -20.78
C GLU A 341 -4.54 -7.77 -19.34
N PHE A 342 -5.01 -8.74 -18.56
CA PHE A 342 -5.29 -8.56 -17.15
C PHE A 342 -4.01 -8.20 -16.37
N ILE A 343 -2.91 -8.92 -16.61
CA ILE A 343 -1.62 -8.65 -15.96
C ILE A 343 -1.13 -7.24 -16.29
N LYS A 344 -1.16 -6.84 -17.55
CA LYS A 344 -0.80 -5.47 -17.96
C LYS A 344 -1.67 -4.43 -17.25
N MET A 345 -2.99 -4.64 -17.21
CA MET A 345 -3.90 -3.73 -16.52
C MET A 345 -3.59 -3.61 -15.02
N VAL A 346 -3.24 -4.73 -14.35
CA VAL A 346 -2.83 -4.73 -12.94
C VAL A 346 -1.55 -3.90 -12.76
N LEU A 347 -0.57 -4.03 -13.65
CA LEU A 347 0.69 -3.29 -13.58
C LEU A 347 0.52 -1.79 -13.87
N GLU A 348 -0.35 -1.41 -14.81
CA GLU A 348 -0.61 -0.04 -15.22
C GLU A 348 -1.36 0.79 -14.16
N ILE A 349 -2.17 0.17 -13.31
CA ILE A 349 -2.91 0.89 -12.24
C ILE A 349 -1.98 1.71 -11.35
N GLY A 350 -0.78 1.21 -11.07
CA GLY A 350 0.20 1.91 -10.24
C GLY A 350 0.82 3.16 -10.90
N GLU A 351 0.64 3.35 -12.21
CA GLU A 351 1.19 4.49 -12.97
C GLU A 351 0.29 5.71 -12.91
N ASP A 352 -1.00 5.51 -12.72
CA ASP A 352 -1.97 6.60 -12.66
C ASP A 352 -1.95 7.27 -11.28
N GLU A 353 -1.12 8.29 -11.13
CA GLU A 353 -1.01 9.09 -9.90
C GLU A 353 -2.28 9.89 -9.58
N THR A 354 -3.19 10.04 -10.53
CA THR A 354 -4.44 10.80 -10.36
C THR A 354 -5.51 10.00 -9.61
N ARG A 355 -5.35 8.70 -9.45
CA ARG A 355 -6.25 7.83 -8.70
C ARG A 355 -6.01 7.97 -7.19
N ILE A 356 -6.67 8.93 -6.59
CA ILE A 356 -6.64 9.19 -5.14
C ILE A 356 -7.28 8.05 -4.32
N ASP A 357 -8.10 7.21 -4.95
CA ASP A 357 -8.94 6.20 -4.29
C ASP A 357 -8.23 4.85 -4.05
N ILE A 358 -7.00 4.68 -4.52
CA ILE A 358 -6.28 3.41 -4.36
C ILE A 358 -5.76 3.27 -2.94
N GLU A 359 -6.26 2.27 -2.23
CA GLU A 359 -5.66 1.81 -0.99
C GLU A 359 -4.41 0.99 -1.31
N TRP A 360 -3.23 1.62 -1.24
CA TRP A 360 -1.95 1.04 -1.68
C TRP A 360 -1.62 -0.30 -1.02
N GLY A 361 -2.02 -0.50 0.24
CA GLY A 361 -1.86 -1.79 0.91
C GLY A 361 -2.65 -2.92 0.25
N SER A 362 -3.88 -2.64 -0.20
CA SER A 362 -4.71 -3.60 -0.94
C SER A 362 -4.15 -3.88 -2.33
N TYR A 363 -3.60 -2.86 -2.98
CA TYR A 363 -2.93 -3.03 -4.27
C TYR A 363 -1.65 -3.86 -4.15
N LEU A 364 -0.86 -3.65 -3.09
CA LEU A 364 0.31 -4.47 -2.80
C LEU A 364 -0.08 -5.95 -2.60
N GLN A 365 -1.17 -6.22 -1.87
CA GLN A 365 -1.71 -7.57 -1.70
C GLN A 365 -2.15 -8.18 -3.05
N LEU A 366 -2.80 -7.41 -3.91
CA LEU A 366 -3.17 -7.85 -5.26
C LEU A 366 -1.94 -8.21 -6.10
N LEU A 367 -0.92 -7.34 -6.13
CA LEU A 367 0.33 -7.61 -6.85
C LEU A 367 0.96 -8.94 -6.40
N ILE A 368 1.06 -9.16 -5.09
CA ILE A 368 1.60 -10.40 -4.52
C ILE A 368 0.73 -11.61 -4.87
N ALA A 369 -0.59 -11.48 -4.83
CA ALA A 369 -1.52 -12.57 -5.14
C ALA A 369 -1.51 -12.97 -6.63
N VAL A 370 -1.25 -12.02 -7.52
CA VAL A 370 -1.12 -12.25 -8.97
C VAL A 370 0.27 -12.78 -9.32
N CYS A 371 1.31 -12.33 -8.62
CA CYS A 371 2.71 -12.67 -8.86
C CYS A 371 3.03 -14.09 -8.35
N VAL A 372 2.58 -15.10 -9.09
CA VAL A 372 2.78 -16.51 -8.73
C VAL A 372 4.05 -17.07 -9.41
N PRO A 373 5.04 -17.59 -8.68
CA PRO A 373 6.20 -18.25 -9.27
C PRO A 373 5.77 -19.39 -10.20
N HIS A 374 6.54 -19.58 -11.27
CA HIS A 374 6.33 -20.63 -12.31
C HIS A 374 5.11 -20.42 -13.24
N ASN A 375 4.40 -19.33 -13.14
CA ASN A 375 3.43 -18.94 -14.16
C ASN A 375 4.16 -18.29 -15.34
N THR A 376 3.90 -18.76 -16.57
CA THR A 376 4.59 -18.29 -17.80
C THR A 376 4.39 -16.81 -18.03
N VAL A 377 3.18 -16.28 -17.83
CA VAL A 377 2.86 -14.86 -18.01
C VAL A 377 3.55 -14.03 -16.92
N THR A 378 3.55 -14.48 -15.67
CA THR A 378 4.28 -13.82 -14.58
C THR A 378 5.78 -13.78 -14.86
N MET A 379 6.36 -14.86 -15.39
CA MET A 379 7.79 -14.90 -15.74
C MET A 379 8.16 -13.90 -16.83
N MET A 380 7.30 -13.69 -17.83
CA MET A 380 7.51 -12.67 -18.87
C MET A 380 7.50 -11.23 -18.30
N HIS A 381 6.77 -10.99 -17.22
CA HIS A 381 6.62 -9.68 -16.59
C HIS A 381 7.34 -9.55 -15.24
N THR A 382 8.25 -10.46 -14.90
CA THR A 382 8.91 -10.51 -13.57
C THR A 382 9.55 -9.19 -13.18
N CYS A 383 10.32 -8.58 -14.09
CA CYS A 383 10.99 -7.31 -13.80
C CYS A 383 9.97 -6.18 -13.58
N SER A 384 8.88 -6.15 -14.36
CA SER A 384 7.80 -5.18 -14.18
C SER A 384 7.09 -5.36 -12.83
N PHE A 385 6.85 -6.61 -12.41
CA PHE A 385 6.31 -6.90 -11.09
C PHE A 385 7.23 -6.43 -9.97
N LEU A 386 8.53 -6.75 -10.05
CA LEU A 386 9.50 -6.31 -9.05
C LEU A 386 9.52 -4.79 -8.93
N THR A 387 9.66 -4.08 -10.05
CA THR A 387 9.63 -2.61 -10.06
C THR A 387 8.34 -2.07 -9.44
N ARG A 388 7.20 -2.64 -9.81
CA ARG A 388 5.90 -2.19 -9.32
C ARG A 388 5.71 -2.46 -7.83
N ILE A 389 6.19 -3.59 -7.31
CA ILE A 389 6.15 -3.92 -5.87
C ILE A 389 6.97 -2.89 -5.09
N PHE A 390 8.19 -2.56 -5.52
CA PHE A 390 9.01 -1.54 -4.84
C PHE A 390 8.33 -0.18 -4.82
N GLN A 391 7.80 0.29 -5.95
CA GLN A 391 7.06 1.55 -6.05
C GLN A 391 5.81 1.58 -5.16
N THR A 392 5.10 0.44 -5.09
CA THR A 392 3.90 0.31 -4.27
C THR A 392 4.24 0.28 -2.79
N MET A 393 5.36 -0.34 -2.39
CA MET A 393 5.83 -0.32 -1.00
C MET A 393 6.15 1.08 -0.51
N GLU A 394 6.73 1.94 -1.35
CA GLU A 394 6.93 3.35 -1.01
C GLU A 394 5.60 4.04 -0.63
N LYS A 395 4.56 3.80 -1.46
CA LYS A 395 3.22 4.39 -1.26
C LYS A 395 2.43 3.71 -0.12
N SER A 396 2.80 2.49 0.26
CA SER A 396 2.14 1.68 1.30
C SER A 396 2.65 1.91 2.72
N HIS A 397 3.40 2.98 2.98
CA HIS A 397 4.07 3.23 4.26
C HIS A 397 3.14 3.04 5.48
N ALA A 398 1.91 3.56 5.43
CA ALA A 398 0.95 3.41 6.51
C ALA A 398 0.58 1.94 6.78
N SER A 399 0.30 1.16 5.73
CA SER A 399 -0.07 -0.26 5.85
C SER A 399 1.08 -1.12 6.35
N LEU A 400 2.33 -0.80 5.97
CA LEU A 400 3.53 -1.51 6.39
C LEU A 400 3.99 -1.15 7.81
N SER A 401 3.67 0.06 8.28
CA SER A 401 4.02 0.53 9.63
C SER A 401 3.15 -0.08 10.72
N PHE A 402 2.03 -0.68 10.35
CA PHE A 402 1.15 -1.37 11.30
C PHE A 402 1.34 -2.87 11.26
N PRO A 403 1.08 -3.58 12.35
CA PRO A 403 1.11 -5.03 12.39
C PRO A 403 -0.12 -5.61 11.68
N CYS A 404 -0.23 -5.40 10.36
CA CYS A 404 -1.19 -6.11 9.52
C CYS A 404 -0.73 -7.57 9.44
N MET A 405 -1.46 -8.46 10.11
CA MET A 405 -1.07 -9.87 10.21
C MET A 405 -1.68 -10.65 9.06
N MET A 406 -0.81 -11.19 8.22
CA MET A 406 -1.14 -12.06 7.09
C MET A 406 -0.93 -13.53 7.46
N ASN A 407 -1.57 -14.42 6.72
CA ASN A 407 -1.23 -15.84 6.79
C ASN A 407 0.19 -16.06 6.24
N GLY A 408 1.04 -16.70 7.05
CA GLY A 408 2.38 -17.08 6.63
C GLY A 408 2.39 -18.28 5.70
N VAL A 409 3.54 -18.96 5.62
CA VAL A 409 3.71 -20.14 4.76
C VAL A 409 2.66 -21.21 5.08
N MET A 410 1.98 -21.68 4.04
CA MET A 410 0.95 -22.72 4.15
C MET A 410 1.61 -24.12 4.16
N PHE A 411 1.29 -24.93 5.15
CA PHE A 411 1.69 -26.32 5.21
C PHE A 411 0.48 -27.19 5.56
N GLY A 412 0.19 -28.19 4.73
CA GLY A 412 -0.96 -29.06 4.94
C GLY A 412 -2.31 -28.32 4.98
N GLY A 413 -2.44 -27.22 4.24
CA GLY A 413 -3.67 -26.39 4.20
C GLY A 413 -3.87 -25.48 5.41
N ARG A 414 -2.85 -25.35 6.28
CA ARG A 414 -2.88 -24.43 7.45
C ARG A 414 -1.67 -23.51 7.45
N PRO A 415 -1.81 -22.24 7.82
CA PRO A 415 -0.66 -21.36 8.00
C PRO A 415 0.16 -21.82 9.20
N GLN A 416 1.49 -21.85 9.04
CA GLN A 416 2.41 -22.22 10.14
C GLN A 416 2.48 -21.14 11.22
N SER A 417 2.39 -19.85 10.79
CA SER A 417 2.39 -18.68 11.67
C SER A 417 1.73 -17.52 10.97
N ASN A 418 1.29 -16.53 11.74
CA ASN A 418 0.94 -15.25 11.19
C ASN A 418 2.21 -14.41 11.02
N VAL A 419 2.29 -13.70 9.89
CA VAL A 419 3.43 -12.84 9.53
C VAL A 419 2.92 -11.43 9.25
N THR A 420 3.79 -10.44 9.35
CA THR A 420 3.46 -9.08 8.96
C THR A 420 3.27 -8.96 7.45
N LEU A 421 2.59 -7.90 6.99
CA LEU A 421 2.47 -7.61 5.56
C LEU A 421 3.85 -7.52 4.89
N TYR A 422 4.84 -6.92 5.57
CA TYR A 422 6.21 -6.84 5.08
C TYR A 422 6.83 -8.22 4.86
N GLU A 423 6.77 -9.10 5.86
CA GLU A 423 7.30 -10.48 5.77
C GLU A 423 6.58 -11.31 4.69
N HIS A 424 5.27 -11.08 4.54
CA HIS A 424 4.48 -11.71 3.47
C HIS A 424 4.99 -11.29 2.09
N VAL A 425 5.18 -10.00 1.86
CA VAL A 425 5.76 -9.45 0.61
C VAL A 425 7.16 -10.01 0.38
N LEU A 426 8.04 -9.91 1.37
CA LEU A 426 9.42 -10.41 1.28
C LEU A 426 9.47 -11.88 0.88
N THR A 427 8.65 -12.73 1.51
CA THR A 427 8.62 -14.17 1.23
C THR A 427 8.25 -14.45 -0.23
N HIS A 428 7.21 -13.78 -0.73
CA HIS A 428 6.75 -13.97 -2.12
C HIS A 428 7.74 -13.41 -3.14
N VAL A 429 8.33 -12.25 -2.85
CA VAL A 429 9.36 -11.66 -3.73
C VAL A 429 10.61 -12.54 -3.77
N CYS A 430 11.06 -13.07 -2.62
CA CYS A 430 12.18 -14.03 -2.60
C CYS A 430 11.86 -15.30 -3.40
N ALA A 431 10.63 -15.81 -3.32
CA ALA A 431 10.21 -16.95 -4.14
C ALA A 431 10.23 -16.62 -5.64
N LEU A 432 9.81 -15.43 -6.03
CA LEU A 432 9.88 -14.94 -7.42
C LEU A 432 11.35 -14.81 -7.89
N VAL A 433 12.20 -14.18 -7.07
CA VAL A 433 13.64 -14.05 -7.35
C VAL A 433 14.32 -15.42 -7.48
N GLY A 434 13.92 -16.41 -6.69
CA GLY A 434 14.41 -17.77 -6.79
C GLY A 434 14.08 -18.48 -8.10
N THR A 435 13.10 -17.99 -8.86
CA THR A 435 12.70 -18.53 -10.18
C THR A 435 13.17 -17.65 -11.34
N LEU A 436 13.94 -16.59 -11.06
CA LEU A 436 14.39 -15.63 -12.07
C LEU A 436 15.39 -16.30 -13.04
N GLU A 437 15.17 -16.06 -14.33
CA GLU A 437 16.15 -16.48 -15.35
C GLU A 437 17.42 -15.63 -15.27
N ALA A 438 18.56 -16.27 -15.60
CA ALA A 438 19.87 -15.62 -15.50
C ALA A 438 19.97 -14.31 -16.30
N ILE A 439 19.26 -14.19 -17.41
CA ILE A 439 19.24 -12.98 -18.26
C ILE A 439 18.64 -11.76 -17.54
N HIS A 440 17.77 -11.97 -16.56
CA HIS A 440 17.11 -10.90 -15.81
C HIS A 440 17.83 -10.57 -14.50
N PHE A 441 18.92 -11.27 -14.18
CA PHE A 441 19.60 -11.08 -12.90
C PHE A 441 20.30 -9.72 -12.80
N GLU A 442 20.86 -9.22 -13.90
CA GLU A 442 21.44 -7.88 -13.96
C GLU A 442 20.41 -6.77 -13.67
N ILE A 443 19.21 -6.92 -14.22
CA ILE A 443 18.08 -5.99 -13.94
C ILE A 443 17.71 -6.02 -12.45
N LEU A 444 17.71 -7.21 -11.84
CA LEU A 444 17.49 -7.35 -10.40
C LEU A 444 18.56 -6.60 -9.60
N GLU A 445 19.85 -6.77 -9.92
CA GLU A 445 20.95 -6.10 -9.23
C GLU A 445 20.84 -4.57 -9.34
N GLN A 446 20.54 -4.06 -10.51
CA GLN A 446 20.32 -2.63 -10.75
C GLN A 446 19.15 -2.11 -9.90
N LEU A 447 18.03 -2.82 -9.90
CA LEU A 447 16.84 -2.47 -9.12
C LEU A 447 17.13 -2.47 -7.62
N LEU A 448 17.90 -3.46 -7.14
CA LEU A 448 18.28 -3.54 -5.72
C LEU A 448 19.17 -2.36 -5.31
N VAL A 449 20.13 -1.94 -6.14
CA VAL A 449 20.97 -0.76 -5.87
C VAL A 449 20.12 0.51 -5.85
N GLU A 450 19.26 0.68 -6.85
CA GLU A 450 18.38 1.85 -6.97
C GLU A 450 17.54 2.04 -5.70
N TRP A 451 16.83 1.00 -5.27
CA TRP A 451 15.95 1.08 -4.12
C TRP A 451 16.70 1.11 -2.79
N LEU A 452 17.86 0.49 -2.67
CA LEU A 452 18.73 0.62 -1.50
C LEU A 452 19.11 2.08 -1.27
N LEU A 453 19.40 2.82 -2.35
CA LEU A 453 19.83 4.21 -2.30
C LEU A 453 18.69 5.23 -2.41
N SER A 454 17.45 4.79 -2.56
CA SER A 454 16.29 5.66 -2.77
C SER A 454 15.99 6.64 -1.64
N GLY A 455 16.53 6.41 -0.44
CA GLY A 455 16.18 7.17 0.77
C GLY A 455 14.80 6.82 1.35
N LYS A 456 14.13 5.80 0.82
CA LYS A 456 12.80 5.32 1.25
C LYS A 456 12.94 4.09 2.14
N THR A 457 12.44 4.14 3.36
CA THR A 457 12.71 3.11 4.39
C THR A 457 12.27 1.71 3.96
N TRP A 458 11.00 1.52 3.57
CA TRP A 458 10.48 0.19 3.27
C TRP A 458 11.07 -0.44 2.01
N PRO A 459 11.17 0.26 0.88
CA PRO A 459 11.83 -0.27 -0.30
C PRO A 459 13.32 -0.57 -0.05
N ALA A 460 14.04 0.28 0.68
CA ALA A 460 15.45 0.06 0.99
C ALA A 460 15.65 -1.18 1.88
N LEU A 461 14.78 -1.40 2.88
CA LEU A 461 14.80 -2.62 3.70
C LEU A 461 14.48 -3.86 2.86
N LEU A 462 13.47 -3.80 1.99
CA LEU A 462 13.14 -4.91 1.10
C LEU A 462 14.32 -5.24 0.19
N SER A 463 14.95 -4.23 -0.40
CA SER A 463 16.16 -4.42 -1.22
C SER A 463 17.27 -5.13 -0.41
N ALA A 464 17.56 -4.65 0.79
CA ALA A 464 18.59 -5.26 1.65
C ALA A 464 18.26 -6.72 2.02
N ASP A 465 17.00 -7.03 2.30
CA ASP A 465 16.56 -8.38 2.67
C ASP A 465 16.60 -9.34 1.47
N ILE A 466 16.19 -8.87 0.27
CA ILE A 466 16.34 -9.64 -0.97
C ILE A 466 17.82 -9.90 -1.26
N TRP A 467 18.68 -8.91 -1.06
CA TRP A 467 20.12 -9.06 -1.24
C TRP A 467 20.71 -10.11 -0.30
N CYS A 468 20.27 -10.11 0.96
CA CYS A 468 20.64 -11.18 1.91
C CYS A 468 20.13 -12.55 1.49
N PHE A 469 18.95 -12.65 0.86
CA PHE A 469 18.45 -13.89 0.27
C PHE A 469 19.36 -14.36 -0.89
N VAL A 470 19.69 -13.46 -1.82
CA VAL A 470 20.60 -13.75 -2.95
C VAL A 470 21.98 -14.20 -2.44
N ALA A 471 22.54 -13.53 -1.43
CA ALA A 471 23.83 -13.92 -0.84
C ALA A 471 23.80 -15.27 -0.13
N ARG A 472 22.63 -15.67 0.42
CA ARG A 472 22.48 -16.95 1.12
C ARG A 472 22.35 -18.13 0.17
N TYR A 473 21.69 -17.95 -0.95
CA TYR A 473 21.38 -19.04 -1.90
C TYR A 473 22.22 -18.97 -3.17
N GLY A 474 22.89 -17.86 -3.44
CA GLY A 474 23.84 -17.69 -4.51
C GLY A 474 25.22 -18.26 -4.21
N SER A 475 26.19 -18.03 -5.11
CA SER A 475 27.57 -18.45 -4.90
C SER A 475 28.29 -17.56 -3.89
N SER A 476 29.27 -18.12 -3.17
CA SER A 476 30.14 -17.34 -2.26
C SER A 476 30.97 -16.28 -3.01
N GLU A 477 31.31 -16.54 -4.27
CA GLU A 477 32.01 -15.60 -5.14
C GLU A 477 31.14 -14.38 -5.45
N LEU A 478 29.84 -14.60 -5.80
CA LEU A 478 28.88 -13.52 -6.01
C LEU A 478 28.71 -12.67 -4.76
N CYS A 479 28.57 -13.30 -3.60
CA CYS A 479 28.48 -12.56 -2.33
C CYS A 479 29.73 -11.71 -2.06
N LYS A 480 30.94 -12.21 -2.37
CA LYS A 480 32.20 -11.45 -2.29
C LYS A 480 32.17 -10.24 -3.21
N CYS A 481 31.81 -10.43 -4.48
CA CYS A 481 31.71 -9.32 -5.44
C CYS A 481 30.73 -8.24 -4.95
N HIS A 482 29.56 -8.64 -4.45
CA HIS A 482 28.60 -7.70 -3.86
C HIS A 482 29.17 -6.95 -2.66
N CYS A 483 29.89 -7.63 -1.76
CA CYS A 483 30.53 -6.95 -0.63
C CYS A 483 31.54 -5.90 -1.09
N LEU A 484 32.38 -6.19 -2.10
CA LEU A 484 33.34 -5.23 -2.63
C LEU A 484 32.65 -4.00 -3.23
N VAL A 485 31.61 -4.21 -4.04
CA VAL A 485 30.82 -3.10 -4.62
C VAL A 485 30.17 -2.24 -3.52
N LEU A 486 29.59 -2.88 -2.48
CA LEU A 486 28.97 -2.15 -1.37
C LEU A 486 29.99 -1.36 -0.54
N ILE A 487 31.21 -1.87 -0.36
CA ILE A 487 32.30 -1.17 0.29
C ILE A 487 32.70 0.08 -0.50
N ASP A 488 32.88 -0.05 -1.81
CA ASP A 488 33.20 1.08 -2.68
C ASP A 488 32.05 2.11 -2.66
N LEU A 489 30.81 1.66 -2.75
CA LEU A 489 29.62 2.50 -2.66
C LEU A 489 29.55 3.26 -1.33
N LEU A 490 29.77 2.55 -0.22
CA LEU A 490 29.75 3.16 1.13
C LEU A 490 30.82 4.24 1.29
N SER A 491 31.97 4.07 0.63
CA SER A 491 33.06 5.05 0.63
C SER A 491 32.69 6.35 -0.11
N CYS A 492 31.73 6.29 -1.02
CA CYS A 492 31.25 7.43 -1.79
C CYS A 492 30.04 8.15 -1.15
N ILE A 493 29.33 7.48 -0.21
CA ILE A 493 28.13 8.03 0.42
C ILE A 493 28.53 8.77 1.70
N PRO A 494 28.18 10.08 1.85
CA PRO A 494 28.51 10.82 3.06
C PRO A 494 27.75 10.29 4.29
N PRO A 495 28.43 9.99 5.40
CA PRO A 495 27.75 9.77 6.67
C PRO A 495 27.27 11.13 7.23
N PRO A 496 26.17 11.22 7.98
CA PRO A 496 25.24 10.17 8.42
C PRO A 496 23.95 10.11 7.59
N SER A 497 24.04 9.86 6.29
CA SER A 497 22.85 9.76 5.44
C SER A 497 22.09 8.46 5.66
N HIS A 498 20.78 8.44 5.35
CA HIS A 498 19.95 7.23 5.37
C HIS A 498 20.53 6.14 4.47
N GLN A 499 21.01 6.53 3.28
CA GLN A 499 21.64 5.63 2.31
C GLN A 499 22.89 4.98 2.89
N HIS A 500 23.72 5.75 3.59
CA HIS A 500 24.90 5.23 4.28
C HIS A 500 24.51 4.19 5.35
N LEU A 501 23.54 4.50 6.20
CA LEU A 501 23.07 3.60 7.26
C LEU A 501 22.53 2.27 6.72
N VAL A 502 21.70 2.31 5.68
CA VAL A 502 21.10 1.08 5.09
C VAL A 502 22.16 0.26 4.38
N THR A 503 23.05 0.89 3.61
CA THR A 503 24.17 0.20 2.92
C THR A 503 25.13 -0.42 3.94
N ALA A 504 25.44 0.29 5.01
CA ALA A 504 26.29 -0.18 6.11
C ALA A 504 25.64 -1.39 6.82
N SER A 505 24.34 -1.32 7.11
CA SER A 505 23.57 -2.42 7.69
C SER A 505 23.53 -3.64 6.78
N LEU A 506 23.37 -3.46 5.47
CA LEU A 506 23.42 -4.55 4.51
C LEU A 506 24.80 -5.21 4.52
N LEU A 507 25.87 -4.42 4.43
CA LEU A 507 27.23 -4.94 4.44
C LEU A 507 27.54 -5.75 5.71
N SER A 508 27.13 -5.26 6.89
CA SER A 508 27.31 -5.98 8.16
C SER A 508 26.57 -7.34 8.19
N ARG A 509 25.52 -7.50 7.42
CA ARG A 509 24.75 -8.76 7.28
C ARG A 509 25.32 -9.72 6.24
N LEU A 510 26.04 -9.21 5.24
CA LEU A 510 26.64 -10.01 4.16
C LEU A 510 28.01 -10.56 4.53
N ILE A 511 28.87 -9.77 5.16
CA ILE A 511 30.23 -10.18 5.57
C ILE A 511 30.27 -11.52 6.32
N PRO A 512 29.41 -11.76 7.33
CA PRO A 512 29.40 -13.05 8.03
C PRO A 512 29.11 -14.27 7.15
N LYS A 513 28.50 -14.06 5.98
CA LYS A 513 28.14 -15.13 5.03
C LYS A 513 29.30 -15.53 4.11
N LEU A 514 30.38 -14.76 4.09
CA LEU A 514 31.57 -15.05 3.32
C LEU A 514 32.37 -16.21 3.97
N CYS A 515 32.98 -17.05 3.13
CA CYS A 515 33.98 -18.00 3.61
C CYS A 515 35.27 -17.28 4.04
N LEU A 516 36.09 -17.94 4.87
CA LEU A 516 37.29 -17.32 5.45
C LEU A 516 38.25 -16.75 4.40
N ASN A 517 38.47 -17.47 3.30
CA ASN A 517 39.35 -17.01 2.22
C ASN A 517 38.86 -15.71 1.57
N HIS A 518 37.55 -15.64 1.31
CA HIS A 518 36.94 -14.44 0.74
C HIS A 518 36.94 -13.25 1.72
N LYS A 519 36.75 -13.50 3.03
CA LYS A 519 36.92 -12.47 4.05
C LYS A 519 38.36 -11.91 4.05
N GLN A 520 39.34 -12.77 4.04
CA GLN A 520 40.76 -12.37 3.98
C GLN A 520 41.06 -11.53 2.72
N GLU A 521 40.50 -11.94 1.57
CA GLU A 521 40.67 -11.21 0.30
C GLU A 521 40.02 -9.81 0.38
N VAL A 522 38.77 -9.74 0.86
CA VAL A 522 38.07 -8.46 1.05
C VAL A 522 38.86 -7.54 1.99
N PHE A 523 39.32 -8.05 3.11
CA PHE A 523 40.01 -7.25 4.11
C PHE A 523 41.42 -6.88 3.69
N SER A 524 42.14 -7.70 2.92
CA SER A 524 43.49 -7.37 2.40
C SER A 524 43.44 -6.25 1.36
N ASN A 525 42.38 -6.20 0.55
CA ASN A 525 42.20 -5.17 -0.46
C ASN A 525 41.70 -3.85 0.13
N PHE A 526 41.15 -3.86 1.34
CA PHE A 526 40.48 -2.74 1.94
C PHE A 526 41.20 -2.25 3.20
N LYS A 527 42.08 -1.24 3.06
CA LYS A 527 42.84 -0.69 4.19
C LYS A 527 42.00 0.31 4.99
N CYS A 528 42.13 0.30 6.33
CA CYS A 528 41.49 1.26 7.22
C CYS A 528 42.14 2.64 7.11
N VAL A 529 41.78 3.41 6.09
CA VAL A 529 42.40 4.72 5.81
C VAL A 529 41.32 5.76 5.44
N GLY A 530 41.26 6.88 6.15
CA GLY A 530 40.45 8.04 5.76
C GLY A 530 38.97 7.70 5.53
N HIS A 531 38.48 7.84 4.31
CA HIS A 531 37.09 7.63 3.92
C HIS A 531 36.58 6.17 4.07
N SER A 532 37.45 5.21 4.26
CA SER A 532 37.04 3.79 4.45
C SER A 532 36.62 3.45 5.88
N ILE A 533 36.84 4.33 6.84
CA ILE A 533 36.59 4.06 8.25
C ILE A 533 35.11 3.77 8.57
N PRO A 534 34.12 4.48 7.98
CA PRO A 534 32.71 4.13 8.18
C PRO A 534 32.36 2.73 7.71
N ALA A 535 32.95 2.27 6.60
CA ALA A 535 32.77 0.91 6.10
C ALA A 535 33.37 -0.12 7.06
N TRP A 536 34.52 0.16 7.65
CA TRP A 536 35.14 -0.71 8.66
C TRP A 536 34.28 -0.85 9.91
N TYR A 537 33.64 0.22 10.37
CA TYR A 537 32.67 0.13 11.46
C TYR A 537 31.55 -0.87 11.14
N SER A 538 30.98 -0.81 9.94
CA SER A 538 29.92 -1.73 9.52
C SER A 538 30.40 -3.18 9.39
N ILE A 539 31.62 -3.37 8.89
CA ILE A 539 32.25 -4.68 8.81
C ILE A 539 32.41 -5.28 10.20
N MET A 540 32.94 -4.49 11.15
CA MET A 540 33.18 -4.94 12.52
C MET A 540 31.90 -5.22 13.29
N GLN A 541 30.79 -4.51 13.03
CA GLN A 541 29.48 -4.82 13.61
C GLN A 541 28.98 -6.22 13.23
N GLY A 542 29.26 -6.66 12.00
CA GLY A 542 28.82 -7.98 11.48
C GLY A 542 29.67 -9.15 12.00
N GLU A 543 30.91 -8.93 12.46
CA GLU A 543 31.85 -9.96 12.84
C GLU A 543 31.97 -10.08 14.38
N ALA A 544 31.19 -10.99 14.94
CA ALA A 544 31.27 -11.30 16.37
C ALA A 544 32.26 -12.43 16.73
N ASN A 545 32.99 -13.02 15.75
CA ASN A 545 33.77 -14.24 15.91
C ASN A 545 35.30 -14.01 15.95
N ASP A 546 35.96 -14.80 16.79
CA ASP A 546 37.42 -14.82 17.07
C ASP A 546 38.31 -15.05 15.83
N SER A 547 37.76 -15.44 14.68
CA SER A 547 38.53 -15.76 13.47
C SER A 547 39.11 -14.53 12.73
N VAL A 548 38.81 -13.30 13.22
CA VAL A 548 39.28 -12.04 12.62
C VAL A 548 40.11 -11.21 13.62
N GLU A 549 40.50 -11.80 14.75
CA GLU A 549 41.22 -11.08 15.83
C GLU A 549 42.50 -10.37 15.37
N GLU A 550 43.28 -11.00 14.48
CA GLU A 550 44.56 -10.43 14.02
C GLU A 550 44.30 -9.17 13.14
N LEU A 551 43.32 -9.28 12.22
CA LEU A 551 42.91 -8.17 11.35
C LEU A 551 42.27 -7.02 12.14
N THR A 552 41.45 -7.35 13.12
CA THR A 552 40.84 -6.39 14.04
C THR A 552 41.89 -5.65 14.85
N ARG A 553 42.95 -6.37 15.28
CA ARG A 553 44.08 -5.77 15.99
C ARG A 553 44.85 -4.76 15.14
N ASP A 554 45.13 -5.06 13.87
CA ASP A 554 45.78 -4.15 12.93
C ASP A 554 44.97 -2.88 12.69
N VAL A 555 43.64 -3.02 12.53
CA VAL A 555 42.71 -1.89 12.39
C VAL A 555 42.70 -1.04 13.66
N LEU A 556 42.61 -1.64 14.83
CA LEU A 556 42.61 -0.95 16.11
C LEU A 556 43.94 -0.23 16.38
N GLN A 557 45.07 -0.88 16.03
CA GLN A 557 46.38 -0.23 16.14
C GLN A 557 46.46 0.99 15.22
N ALA A 558 46.05 0.88 13.96
CA ALA A 558 46.00 2.01 13.02
C ALA A 558 45.07 3.13 13.51
N CYS A 559 43.92 2.78 14.12
CA CYS A 559 43.01 3.74 14.73
C CYS A 559 43.63 4.44 15.93
N THR A 560 44.27 3.70 16.84
CA THR A 560 44.92 4.24 18.06
C THR A 560 46.08 5.16 17.69
N GLU A 561 46.93 4.79 16.74
CA GLU A 561 48.03 5.63 16.26
C GLU A 561 47.51 6.96 15.69
N LYS A 562 46.42 6.94 14.92
CA LYS A 562 45.83 8.16 14.37
C LYS A 562 45.19 9.05 15.42
N VAL A 563 44.48 8.49 16.40
CA VAL A 563 43.95 9.23 17.56
C VAL A 563 45.08 9.91 18.32
N ASN A 564 46.16 9.20 18.61
CA ASN A 564 47.31 9.75 19.33
C ASN A 564 48.02 10.86 18.54
N VAL A 565 48.16 10.72 17.22
CA VAL A 565 48.71 11.77 16.33
C VAL A 565 47.82 13.02 16.36
N SER A 566 46.51 12.85 16.29
CA SER A 566 45.56 13.96 16.33
C SER A 566 45.62 14.70 17.69
N LEU A 567 45.64 13.96 18.80
CA LEU A 567 45.69 14.53 20.14
C LEU A 567 47.05 15.17 20.51
N SER A 568 48.13 14.76 19.84
CA SER A 568 49.45 15.34 20.04
C SER A 568 49.63 16.72 19.41
N ARG A 569 48.72 17.14 18.50
CA ARG A 569 48.74 18.51 17.95
C ARG A 569 48.39 19.49 19.07
N LYS A 570 49.25 20.48 19.30
CA LYS A 570 49.19 21.42 20.43
C LYS A 570 47.86 22.19 20.43
N ALA A 571 47.19 22.23 21.56
CA ALA A 571 45.91 22.91 21.79
C ALA A 571 45.94 24.44 21.60
N THR A 572 47.08 25.02 21.32
CA THR A 572 47.32 26.49 21.33
C THR A 572 46.84 27.22 20.07
N GLU A 573 46.44 26.49 19.00
CA GLU A 573 46.00 27.08 17.73
C GLU A 573 44.70 26.47 17.19
N GLN A 574 43.96 25.76 18.02
CA GLN A 574 42.77 25.07 17.51
C GLN A 574 41.59 26.05 17.37
N THR A 575 41.24 26.35 16.13
CA THR A 575 39.96 26.94 15.76
C THR A 575 38.85 25.88 15.89
N ILE A 576 37.59 26.30 16.08
CA ILE A 576 36.42 25.40 16.11
C ILE A 576 36.37 24.53 14.86
N VAL A 577 36.72 25.07 13.70
CA VAL A 577 36.76 24.35 12.43
C VAL A 577 37.75 23.18 12.45
N SER A 578 38.93 23.40 13.02
CA SER A 578 39.93 22.33 13.16
C SER A 578 39.53 21.25 14.16
N LEU A 579 38.73 21.61 15.20
CA LEU A 579 38.18 20.67 16.16
C LEU A 579 37.02 19.86 15.52
N LEU A 580 36.18 20.48 14.68
CA LEU A 580 35.12 19.83 13.94
C LEU A 580 35.68 18.82 12.92
N ASP A 581 36.71 19.23 12.16
CA ASP A 581 37.42 18.35 11.22
C ASP A 581 38.04 17.15 11.95
N GLU A 582 38.64 17.40 13.12
CA GLU A 582 39.26 16.37 13.94
C GLU A 582 38.23 15.38 14.49
N LEU A 583 37.07 15.86 14.94
CA LEU A 583 36.02 15.05 15.50
C LEU A 583 35.23 14.30 14.44
N GLU A 584 34.97 14.89 13.28
CA GLU A 584 34.40 14.19 12.13
C GLU A 584 35.28 13.01 11.70
N TYR A 585 36.60 13.17 11.79
CA TYR A 585 37.55 12.11 11.51
C TYR A 585 37.62 11.05 12.62
N LEU A 586 37.57 11.46 13.89
CA LEU A 586 37.69 10.56 15.04
C LEU A 586 36.43 9.80 15.38
N THR A 587 35.25 10.33 15.04
CA THR A 587 33.95 9.68 15.33
C THR A 587 33.84 8.26 14.75
N PRO A 588 34.09 8.01 13.45
CA PRO A 588 34.09 6.66 12.90
C PRO A 588 35.14 5.74 13.54
N LEU A 589 36.32 6.27 13.92
CA LEU A 589 37.34 5.49 14.60
C LEU A 589 36.88 5.02 15.99
N PHE A 590 36.20 5.88 16.74
CA PHE A 590 35.62 5.52 18.03
C PHE A 590 34.54 4.46 17.87
N LEU A 591 33.73 4.56 16.84
CA LEU A 591 32.70 3.55 16.56
C LEU A 591 33.28 2.20 16.18
N VAL A 592 34.36 2.14 15.39
CA VAL A 592 35.10 0.91 15.09
C VAL A 592 35.65 0.31 16.39
N PHE A 593 36.22 1.12 17.28
CA PHE A 593 36.72 0.65 18.54
C PHE A 593 35.65 0.00 19.44
N THR A 594 34.43 0.55 19.42
CA THR A 594 33.31 0.04 20.23
C THR A 594 32.85 -1.36 19.81
N CYS A 595 33.06 -1.73 18.55
CA CYS A 595 32.68 -3.05 18.03
C CYS A 595 33.68 -4.16 18.40
N ALA A 596 34.91 -3.82 18.70
CA ALA A 596 36.00 -4.74 18.88
C ALA A 596 36.25 -5.15 20.33
N ARG A 597 35.20 -5.56 21.08
CA ARG A 597 35.23 -5.76 22.55
C ARG A 597 36.39 -6.60 23.09
N ASN A 598 36.75 -7.72 22.48
CA ASN A 598 37.76 -8.65 22.97
C ASN A 598 39.18 -8.27 22.50
N ALA A 599 39.31 -7.79 21.27
CA ALA A 599 40.57 -7.38 20.70
C ALA A 599 41.05 -5.99 21.19
N ALA A 600 40.12 -5.23 21.80
CA ALA A 600 40.38 -3.87 22.26
C ALA A 600 41.14 -3.78 23.61
N ALA A 601 41.23 -4.88 24.39
CA ALA A 601 41.82 -4.86 25.72
C ALA A 601 43.21 -4.17 25.84
N PRO A 602 44.15 -4.36 24.91
CA PRO A 602 45.46 -3.66 24.96
C PRO A 602 45.36 -2.16 24.70
N PHE A 603 44.30 -1.68 24.05
CA PHE A 603 44.15 -0.30 23.60
C PHE A 603 43.18 0.53 24.46
N VAL A 604 42.43 -0.12 25.39
CA VAL A 604 41.40 0.53 26.20
C VAL A 604 41.94 1.69 27.02
N GLU A 605 43.14 1.57 27.60
CA GLU A 605 43.71 2.61 28.43
C GLU A 605 44.02 3.88 27.61
N ASP A 606 44.60 3.75 26.44
CA ASP A 606 44.92 4.87 25.56
C ASP A 606 43.66 5.50 24.99
N PHE A 607 42.64 4.66 24.67
CA PHE A 607 41.33 5.11 24.17
C PHE A 607 40.58 5.90 25.26
N THR A 608 40.52 5.43 26.51
CA THR A 608 39.86 6.16 27.60
C THR A 608 40.57 7.50 27.92
N LYS A 609 41.92 7.55 27.85
CA LYS A 609 42.65 8.79 27.95
C LYS A 609 42.30 9.77 26.83
N ALA A 610 42.20 9.29 25.61
CA ALA A 610 41.81 10.08 24.45
C ALA A 610 40.37 10.64 24.57
N LEU A 611 39.40 9.82 25.00
CA LEU A 611 38.03 10.27 25.26
C LEU A 611 37.96 11.37 26.32
N LEU A 612 38.68 11.21 27.44
CA LEU A 612 38.73 12.25 28.49
C LEU A 612 39.33 13.57 27.98
N GLN A 613 40.38 13.51 27.16
CA GLN A 613 40.95 14.72 26.55
C GLN A 613 39.97 15.42 25.62
N LEU A 614 39.14 14.68 24.91
CA LEU A 614 38.09 15.25 24.05
C LEU A 614 36.99 15.88 24.90
N TRP A 615 36.54 15.23 25.98
CA TRP A 615 35.57 15.81 26.90
C TRP A 615 36.01 17.16 27.46
N ILE A 616 37.29 17.33 27.80
CA ILE A 616 37.86 18.59 28.28
C ILE A 616 37.88 19.67 27.18
N ARG A 617 37.94 19.28 25.92
CA ARG A 617 38.05 20.19 24.76
C ARG A 617 36.70 20.59 24.16
N ILE A 618 35.57 20.06 24.65
CA ILE A 618 34.24 20.43 24.12
C ILE A 618 34.03 21.93 24.24
N PRO A 619 33.70 22.64 23.16
CA PRO A 619 33.46 24.07 23.21
C PRO A 619 32.08 24.35 23.79
N VAL A 620 31.97 24.54 25.11
CA VAL A 620 30.70 24.72 25.86
C VAL A 620 29.87 25.88 25.31
N ASP A 621 30.50 26.90 24.71
CA ASP A 621 29.84 28.06 24.11
C ASP A 621 29.14 27.76 22.78
N HIS A 622 29.44 26.63 22.17
CA HIS A 622 28.89 26.24 20.86
C HIS A 622 27.97 25.04 20.93
N ILE A 623 27.66 24.52 22.09
CA ILE A 623 26.64 23.54 22.34
C ILE A 623 25.29 24.12 21.90
N GLY A 624 24.49 23.33 21.17
CA GLY A 624 23.25 23.78 20.49
C GLY A 624 23.43 24.05 19.00
N CYS A 625 24.69 24.08 18.48
CA CYS A 625 24.97 24.00 17.09
C CYS A 625 24.82 22.53 16.63
N SER A 626 24.07 22.28 15.55
CA SER A 626 23.73 20.91 15.11
C SER A 626 24.96 20.03 14.88
N VAL A 627 26.05 20.58 14.37
CA VAL A 627 27.31 19.85 14.12
C VAL A 627 27.97 19.48 15.43
N VAL A 628 28.05 20.43 16.37
CA VAL A 628 28.63 20.19 17.71
C VAL A 628 27.80 19.18 18.49
N ASP A 629 26.47 19.25 18.39
CA ASP A 629 25.56 18.31 19.04
C ASP A 629 25.69 16.88 18.48
N LEU A 630 25.86 16.72 17.17
CA LEU A 630 26.14 15.41 16.57
C LEU A 630 27.48 14.83 17.03
N MET A 631 28.48 15.68 17.19
CA MET A 631 29.77 15.27 17.72
C MET A 631 29.68 14.84 19.17
N ILE A 632 28.99 15.62 20.03
CA ILE A 632 28.75 15.28 21.43
C ILE A 632 27.99 13.95 21.53
N SER A 633 26.94 13.76 20.68
CA SER A 633 26.23 12.50 20.59
C SER A 633 27.15 11.32 20.26
N SER A 634 28.07 11.50 19.31
CA SER A 634 29.03 10.45 18.92
C SER A 634 30.06 10.18 20.03
N LEU A 635 30.52 11.23 20.70
CA LEU A 635 31.43 11.12 21.86
C LEU A 635 30.74 10.40 23.03
N LEU A 636 29.46 10.70 23.29
CA LEU A 636 28.63 10.01 24.29
C LEU A 636 28.49 8.52 23.96
N LYS A 637 28.20 8.15 22.70
CA LYS A 637 28.11 6.75 22.26
C LYS A 637 29.45 6.02 22.48
N ALA A 638 30.56 6.63 22.10
CA ALA A 638 31.88 6.06 22.31
C ALA A 638 32.18 5.89 23.82
N THR A 639 31.86 6.88 24.63
CA THR A 639 32.01 6.84 26.10
C THR A 639 31.17 5.74 26.74
N THR A 640 29.90 5.62 26.30
CA THR A 640 28.96 4.59 26.76
C THR A 640 29.50 3.17 26.54
N SER A 641 30.19 2.92 25.41
CA SER A 641 30.73 1.61 25.09
C SER A 641 31.87 1.13 26.02
N VAL A 642 32.63 2.05 26.59
CA VAL A 642 33.78 1.78 27.49
C VAL A 642 33.54 2.30 28.92
N LEU A 643 32.30 2.52 29.29
CA LEU A 643 31.92 3.18 30.55
C LEU A 643 32.47 2.48 31.79
N SER A 644 32.50 1.13 31.77
CA SER A 644 33.06 0.32 32.87
C SER A 644 34.57 0.45 33.07
N CYS A 645 35.28 1.11 32.16
CA CYS A 645 36.74 1.26 32.22
C CYS A 645 37.14 2.58 32.89
N PHE A 646 36.19 3.50 33.15
CA PHE A 646 36.46 4.76 33.81
C PHE A 646 36.46 4.62 35.33
N SER A 647 37.38 5.35 36.01
CA SER A 647 37.33 5.52 37.45
C SER A 647 36.18 6.47 37.85
N ASN A 648 35.75 6.41 39.14
CA ASN A 648 34.68 7.29 39.64
C ASN A 648 34.99 8.79 39.45
N ASN A 649 36.25 9.22 39.62
CA ASN A 649 36.62 10.60 39.37
C ASN A 649 36.45 11.02 37.90
N GLN A 650 36.79 10.10 36.96
CA GLN A 650 36.60 10.34 35.55
C GLN A 650 35.12 10.36 35.18
N LEU A 651 34.32 9.42 35.73
CA LEU A 651 32.87 9.40 35.55
C LEU A 651 32.21 10.69 36.09
N LEU A 652 32.66 11.19 37.24
CA LEU A 652 32.15 12.43 37.77
C LEU A 652 32.39 13.60 36.81
N GLN A 653 33.58 13.67 36.20
CA GLN A 653 33.89 14.71 35.20
C GLN A 653 33.01 14.59 33.96
N ILE A 654 32.81 13.35 33.43
CA ILE A 654 32.00 13.13 32.28
C ILE A 654 30.54 13.51 32.54
N ILE A 655 29.95 13.03 33.64
CA ILE A 655 28.56 13.29 34.00
C ILE A 655 28.33 14.78 34.26
N SER A 656 29.27 15.46 34.91
CA SER A 656 29.19 16.90 35.08
C SER A 656 29.21 17.66 33.73
N SER A 657 29.99 17.17 32.76
CA SER A 657 29.98 17.74 31.40
C SER A 657 28.66 17.47 30.68
N CYS A 658 27.98 16.34 30.99
CA CYS A 658 26.64 16.04 30.44
C CYS A 658 25.58 17.05 30.91
N GLU A 659 25.66 17.56 32.15
CA GLU A 659 24.76 18.60 32.65
C GLU A 659 24.84 19.87 31.80
N ASP A 660 26.04 20.32 31.45
CA ASP A 660 26.25 21.45 30.54
C ASP A 660 25.70 21.15 29.13
N CYS A 661 25.88 19.92 28.66
CA CYS A 661 25.39 19.48 27.36
C CYS A 661 23.86 19.43 27.31
N CYS A 662 23.19 18.99 28.37
CA CYS A 662 21.74 18.95 28.45
C CYS A 662 21.11 20.33 28.56
N THR A 663 21.74 21.28 29.28
CA THR A 663 21.16 22.62 29.39
C THR A 663 21.18 23.43 28.10
N LYS A 664 22.07 23.16 27.16
CA LYS A 664 22.30 23.94 25.93
C LYS A 664 22.06 23.14 24.67
N GLY A 665 22.17 21.81 24.71
CA GLY A 665 22.14 20.90 23.54
C GLY A 665 20.76 20.62 23.03
N SER A 666 20.69 20.11 21.78
CA SER A 666 19.48 19.68 21.14
C SER A 666 18.96 18.31 21.65
N ALA A 667 17.77 17.91 21.22
CA ALA A 667 17.18 16.61 21.55
C ALA A 667 18.10 15.41 21.23
N VAL A 668 18.96 15.51 20.24
CA VAL A 668 19.93 14.46 19.86
C VAL A 668 20.94 14.20 21.01
N VAL A 669 21.42 15.25 21.65
CA VAL A 669 22.31 15.15 22.77
C VAL A 669 21.59 14.53 23.98
N TRP A 670 20.38 14.98 24.26
CA TRP A 670 19.57 14.47 25.37
C TRP A 670 19.30 12.97 25.24
N VAL A 671 18.92 12.50 24.04
CA VAL A 671 18.73 11.08 23.77
C VAL A 671 20.01 10.28 24.03
N SER A 672 21.16 10.80 23.57
CA SER A 672 22.46 10.14 23.81
C SER A 672 22.87 10.09 25.26
N VAL A 673 22.52 11.12 26.07
CA VAL A 673 22.72 11.10 27.50
C VAL A 673 21.77 10.11 28.20
N CYS A 674 20.53 9.95 27.72
CA CYS A 674 19.64 8.89 28.21
C CYS A 674 20.26 7.50 28.03
N ASP A 675 20.87 7.22 26.89
CA ASP A 675 21.57 5.94 26.61
C ASP A 675 22.77 5.73 27.56
N LEU A 676 23.52 6.80 27.84
CA LEU A 676 24.63 6.77 28.82
C LEU A 676 24.13 6.42 30.21
N LEU A 677 23.08 7.13 30.69
CA LEU A 677 22.49 6.88 32.02
C LEU A 677 21.89 5.48 32.15
N ALA A 678 21.20 4.99 31.15
CA ALA A 678 20.70 3.64 31.11
C ALA A 678 21.81 2.58 31.24
N THR A 679 22.96 2.83 30.62
CA THR A 679 24.13 1.95 30.68
C THR A 679 24.86 2.04 32.01
N LEU A 680 24.89 3.21 32.63
CA LEU A 680 25.47 3.40 33.98
C LEU A 680 24.81 2.52 35.03
N GLY A 681 23.52 2.24 34.91
CA GLY A 681 22.82 1.29 35.78
C GLY A 681 23.44 -0.12 35.81
N ARG A 682 24.12 -0.52 34.72
CA ARG A 682 24.81 -1.82 34.57
C ARG A 682 26.26 -1.78 35.07
N CYS A 683 26.81 -0.61 35.36
CA CYS A 683 28.19 -0.46 35.78
C CYS A 683 28.33 -0.61 37.28
N HIS A 684 29.37 -1.32 37.71
CA HIS A 684 29.70 -1.41 39.12
C HIS A 684 30.45 -0.13 39.55
N LEU A 685 29.78 0.77 40.28
CA LEU A 685 30.39 1.95 40.85
C LEU A 685 31.07 1.56 42.15
N SER A 686 32.41 1.78 42.23
CA SER A 686 33.18 1.47 43.43
C SER A 686 32.88 2.44 44.56
N GLN A 687 33.00 1.95 45.81
CA GLN A 687 32.87 2.83 46.99
C GLN A 687 34.01 3.85 47.04
N SER A 688 33.68 5.11 46.89
CA SER A 688 34.65 6.23 46.88
C SER A 688 33.97 7.53 47.38
N SER A 689 34.77 8.54 47.66
CA SER A 689 34.27 9.86 48.07
C SER A 689 33.39 10.53 47.00
N GLU A 690 33.58 10.18 45.74
CA GLU A 690 32.90 10.77 44.60
C GLU A 690 31.54 10.10 44.33
N LEU A 691 31.29 8.89 44.86
CA LEU A 691 30.09 8.10 44.58
C LEU A 691 28.79 8.90 44.87
N SER A 692 28.73 9.52 46.02
CA SER A 692 27.57 10.33 46.41
C SER A 692 27.26 11.45 45.41
N SER A 693 28.31 12.11 44.92
CA SER A 693 28.20 13.19 43.93
C SER A 693 27.73 12.65 42.57
N ILE A 694 28.23 11.49 42.13
CA ILE A 694 27.84 10.82 40.92
C ILE A 694 26.33 10.48 40.97
N LEU A 695 25.88 9.85 42.08
CA LEU A 695 24.49 9.44 42.25
C LEU A 695 23.53 10.64 42.27
N CYS A 696 23.97 11.73 42.88
CA CYS A 696 23.21 12.99 42.89
C CYS A 696 23.09 13.62 41.50
N LEU A 697 24.16 13.60 40.69
CA LEU A 697 24.10 14.10 39.30
C LEU A 697 23.21 13.22 38.41
N ILE A 698 23.32 11.88 38.55
CA ILE A 698 22.43 10.97 37.79
C ILE A 698 20.97 11.24 38.11
N SER A 699 20.62 11.45 39.39
CA SER A 699 19.26 11.80 39.81
C SER A 699 18.78 13.12 39.21
N ASN A 700 19.66 14.13 39.17
CA ASN A 700 19.37 15.43 38.57
C ASN A 700 19.09 15.31 37.06
N GLU A 701 19.98 14.64 36.36
CA GLU A 701 19.87 14.48 34.90
C GLU A 701 18.59 13.73 34.52
N LEU A 702 18.30 12.60 35.18
CA LEU A 702 17.07 11.83 34.94
C LEU A 702 15.82 12.68 35.20
N SER A 703 15.79 13.45 36.32
CA SER A 703 14.68 14.36 36.66
C SER A 703 14.50 15.47 35.62
N LEU A 704 15.60 16.06 35.15
CA LEU A 704 15.60 17.09 34.11
C LEU A 704 15.01 16.53 32.78
N MET A 705 15.44 15.33 32.36
CA MET A 705 14.98 14.70 31.12
C MET A 705 13.53 14.26 31.19
N LEU A 706 13.07 13.71 32.31
CA LEU A 706 11.68 13.38 32.57
C LEU A 706 10.77 14.61 32.58
N SER A 707 11.30 15.79 32.89
CA SER A 707 10.59 17.06 32.85
C SER A 707 10.60 17.73 31.47
N SER A 708 11.23 17.11 30.46
CA SER A 708 11.36 17.68 29.12
C SER A 708 10.01 17.82 28.42
N PRO A 709 9.71 18.97 27.77
CA PRO A 709 8.51 19.15 26.95
C PRO A 709 8.61 18.42 25.62
N ASN A 710 9.77 17.91 25.23
CA ASN A 710 9.96 17.16 24.00
C ASN A 710 9.54 15.68 24.21
N PRO A 711 8.49 15.19 23.51
CA PRO A 711 7.97 13.85 23.72
C PRO A 711 8.98 12.73 23.42
N LEU A 712 9.92 12.95 22.49
CA LEU A 712 10.98 11.98 22.20
C LEU A 712 11.95 11.87 23.38
N VAL A 713 12.42 13.00 23.90
CA VAL A 713 13.33 13.03 25.06
C VAL A 713 12.64 12.42 26.27
N TYR A 714 11.38 12.80 26.52
CA TYR A 714 10.58 12.25 27.62
C TYR A 714 10.45 10.72 27.54
N GLN A 715 10.15 10.16 26.35
CA GLN A 715 10.06 8.73 26.17
C GLN A 715 11.41 8.03 26.40
N CYS A 716 12.49 8.56 25.82
CA CYS A 716 13.84 8.02 26.04
C CYS A 716 14.25 8.11 27.49
N ALA A 717 13.84 9.16 28.21
CA ALA A 717 14.10 9.30 29.65
C ALA A 717 13.33 8.26 30.48
N LEU A 718 12.07 7.95 30.14
CA LEU A 718 11.33 6.85 30.78
C LEU A 718 12.02 5.52 30.56
N ASP A 719 12.44 5.23 29.33
CA ASP A 719 13.13 3.98 28.98
C ASP A 719 14.49 3.89 29.72
N ALA A 720 15.23 5.02 29.82
CA ALA A 720 16.49 5.10 30.56
C ALA A 720 16.27 4.90 32.05
N PHE A 721 15.23 5.51 32.65
CA PHE A 721 14.87 5.35 34.05
C PHE A 721 14.56 3.88 34.39
N VAL A 722 13.75 3.19 33.51
CA VAL A 722 13.46 1.78 33.68
C VAL A 722 14.73 0.93 33.56
N ALA A 723 15.53 1.14 32.51
CA ALA A 723 16.75 0.39 32.27
C ALA A 723 17.80 0.57 33.36
N PHE A 724 17.96 1.78 33.89
CA PHE A 724 18.80 2.07 35.04
C PHE A 724 18.31 1.31 36.28
N GLY A 725 17.00 1.39 36.57
CA GLY A 725 16.42 0.76 37.75
C GLY A 725 16.45 -0.77 37.72
N GLN A 726 16.37 -1.40 36.55
CA GLN A 726 16.45 -2.85 36.42
C GLN A 726 17.83 -3.44 36.76
N HIS A 727 18.87 -2.65 36.67
CA HIS A 727 20.25 -3.14 36.77
C HIS A 727 21.09 -2.48 37.87
N THR A 728 20.66 -1.36 38.41
CA THR A 728 21.46 -0.60 39.42
C THR A 728 21.49 -1.28 40.78
N ALA A 729 22.61 -1.14 41.47
CA ALA A 729 22.72 -1.45 42.90
C ALA A 729 22.31 -0.26 43.79
N HIS A 730 21.96 0.89 43.23
CA HIS A 730 21.69 2.18 43.90
C HIS A 730 20.25 2.62 43.63
N GLU A 731 19.27 1.90 44.22
CA GLU A 731 17.84 2.19 44.02
C GLU A 731 17.43 3.58 44.57
N GLU A 732 18.18 4.13 45.51
CA GLU A 732 17.98 5.47 46.06
C GLU A 732 18.02 6.59 45.01
N VAL A 733 18.73 6.39 43.89
CA VAL A 733 18.79 7.34 42.78
C VAL A 733 17.41 7.59 42.19
N LEU A 734 16.63 6.51 42.02
CA LEU A 734 15.29 6.58 41.44
C LEU A 734 14.31 7.30 42.35
N SER A 735 14.38 7.03 43.67
CA SER A 735 13.55 7.70 44.66
C SER A 735 13.84 9.20 44.70
N VAL A 736 15.11 9.57 44.76
CA VAL A 736 15.54 10.98 44.73
C VAL A 736 15.18 11.68 43.43
N CYS A 737 15.27 10.97 42.30
CA CYS A 737 14.84 11.49 41.01
C CYS A 737 13.33 11.82 41.01
N LEU A 738 12.49 10.92 41.50
CA LEU A 738 11.04 11.11 41.52
C LEU A 738 10.64 12.21 42.53
N GLU A 739 11.31 12.32 43.69
CA GLU A 739 11.06 13.39 44.66
C GLU A 739 11.31 14.80 44.10
N ARG A 740 12.17 14.91 43.09
CA ARG A 740 12.47 16.19 42.42
C ARG A 740 11.50 16.52 41.32
N CYS A 741 10.73 15.55 40.84
CA CYS A 741 9.74 15.75 39.81
C CYS A 741 8.44 16.33 40.41
N GLU A 742 7.67 17.08 39.59
CA GLU A 742 6.34 17.57 39.96
C GLU A 742 5.40 16.36 40.21
N GLU A 743 4.43 16.52 41.14
CA GLU A 743 3.46 15.44 41.51
C GLU A 743 2.77 14.81 40.28
N GLY A 744 2.33 15.60 39.33
CA GLY A 744 1.70 15.10 38.08
C GLY A 744 2.65 14.30 37.18
N LEU A 745 3.96 14.51 37.29
CA LEU A 745 4.97 13.74 36.58
C LEU A 745 5.26 12.43 37.31
N GLN A 746 5.32 12.44 38.62
CA GLN A 746 5.47 11.23 39.44
C GLN A 746 4.35 10.25 39.19
N GLU A 747 3.08 10.73 39.10
CA GLU A 747 1.93 9.92 38.79
C GLU A 747 2.05 9.32 37.37
N ARG A 748 2.48 10.09 36.37
CA ARG A 748 2.69 9.60 34.99
C ARG A 748 3.77 8.54 34.91
N VAL A 749 4.90 8.71 35.58
CA VAL A 749 5.98 7.72 35.63
C VAL A 749 5.47 6.44 36.34
N THR A 750 4.76 6.58 37.45
CA THR A 750 4.19 5.45 38.19
C THR A 750 3.17 4.68 37.30
N ASN A 751 2.31 5.40 36.62
CA ASN A 751 1.37 4.80 35.67
C ASN A 751 2.07 4.08 34.52
N TYR A 752 3.15 4.66 34.00
CA TYR A 752 3.96 4.01 32.95
C TYR A 752 4.57 2.69 33.44
N LEU A 753 5.12 2.67 34.66
CA LEU A 753 5.69 1.47 35.25
C LEU A 753 4.66 0.37 35.55
N GLN A 754 3.40 0.73 35.79
CA GLN A 754 2.29 -0.17 36.10
C GLN A 754 1.48 -0.60 34.87
N GLN A 755 1.64 0.11 33.76
CA GLN A 755 0.93 -0.21 32.53
C GLN A 755 1.47 -1.51 31.93
N GLU A 756 0.60 -2.53 31.86
CA GLU A 756 0.82 -3.56 30.86
C GLU A 756 0.86 -2.91 29.47
N PRO A 757 1.73 -3.36 28.55
CA PRO A 757 1.82 -2.78 27.22
C PRO A 757 0.43 -2.85 26.57
N HIS A 758 -0.29 -1.74 26.60
CA HIS A 758 -1.56 -1.60 25.89
C HIS A 758 -1.24 -1.65 24.40
N VAL A 759 -1.51 -2.78 23.78
CA VAL A 759 -1.60 -2.87 22.33
C VAL A 759 -2.72 -1.91 21.92
N LEU A 760 -2.37 -0.71 21.49
CA LEU A 760 -3.31 0.21 20.88
C LEU A 760 -4.08 -0.57 19.81
N LEU A 761 -5.41 -0.58 19.92
CA LEU A 761 -6.24 -1.20 18.91
C LEU A 761 -5.84 -0.62 17.57
N TYR A 762 -5.46 -1.46 16.63
CA TYR A 762 -4.88 -1.11 15.33
C TYR A 762 -5.62 0.04 14.62
N GLY A 763 -6.96 0.06 14.65
CA GLY A 763 -7.75 1.13 14.04
C GLY A 763 -7.50 2.53 14.62
N GLN A 764 -7.18 2.62 15.92
CA GLN A 764 -6.84 3.89 16.57
C GLN A 764 -5.44 4.34 16.14
N SER A 765 -4.48 3.43 16.11
CA SER A 765 -3.11 3.72 15.68
C SER A 765 -3.07 4.12 14.20
N ARG A 766 -3.82 3.45 13.33
CA ARG A 766 -3.94 3.81 11.91
C ARG A 766 -4.52 5.22 11.74
N ASN A 767 -5.60 5.54 12.44
CA ASN A 767 -6.21 6.86 12.35
C ASN A 767 -5.26 7.96 12.84
N ILE A 768 -4.51 7.71 13.91
CA ILE A 768 -3.47 8.64 14.41
C ILE A 768 -2.37 8.82 13.36
N LEU A 769 -1.89 7.74 12.72
CA LEU A 769 -0.87 7.85 11.69
C LEU A 769 -1.37 8.54 10.43
N LEU A 770 -2.59 8.26 9.98
CA LEU A 770 -3.20 8.95 8.83
C LEU A 770 -3.42 10.44 9.15
N GLN A 771 -3.85 10.77 10.37
CA GLN A 771 -3.95 12.15 10.83
C GLN A 771 -2.57 12.82 10.88
N ASN A 772 -1.54 12.13 11.37
CA ASN A 772 -0.18 12.63 11.43
C ASN A 772 0.44 12.79 10.03
N GLN A 773 0.15 11.89 9.08
CA GLN A 773 0.55 12.05 7.69
C GLN A 773 -0.12 13.27 7.05
N ASN A 774 -1.41 13.48 7.27
CA ASN A 774 -2.11 14.67 6.80
C ASN A 774 -1.55 15.94 7.44
N ILE A 775 -1.18 15.90 8.71
CA ILE A 775 -0.51 16.99 9.42
C ILE A 775 0.88 17.24 8.83
N THR A 776 1.69 16.21 8.58
CA THR A 776 3.03 16.36 7.98
C THR A 776 2.98 16.82 6.54
N CYS A 777 1.99 16.41 5.75
CA CYS A 777 1.77 16.92 4.40
C CYS A 777 1.25 18.37 4.38
N SER A 778 0.52 18.80 5.41
CA SER A 778 0.03 20.18 5.54
C SER A 778 1.08 21.14 6.12
N PHE A 779 2.05 20.64 6.87
CA PHE A 779 3.25 21.37 7.20
C PHE A 779 4.20 21.34 6.01
N SER A 780 4.06 22.33 5.09
CA SER A 780 5.24 22.72 4.33
C SER A 780 6.26 23.16 5.38
N TYR A 781 7.18 22.29 5.72
CA TYR A 781 8.33 22.57 6.53
C TYR A 781 9.16 23.61 5.78
N LYS A 782 8.80 24.86 5.92
CA LYS A 782 9.74 25.95 5.74
C LYS A 782 10.68 25.79 6.92
N PRO A 783 11.90 25.30 6.72
CA PRO A 783 12.83 25.22 7.82
C PRO A 783 12.90 26.61 8.41
N LYS A 784 12.57 26.74 9.69
CA LYS A 784 12.86 27.95 10.49
C LYS A 784 14.39 28.14 10.65
N LEU A 785 15.17 27.48 9.84
CA LEU A 785 16.62 27.52 9.73
C LEU A 785 17.18 28.92 9.48
N GLN A 786 16.34 29.88 9.09
CA GLN A 786 16.82 31.24 8.80
C GLN A 786 16.80 32.20 9.99
N LYS A 787 16.19 31.87 11.13
CA LYS A 787 16.12 32.83 12.25
C LYS A 787 17.03 32.49 13.44
N ASP A 788 17.39 31.22 13.62
CA ASP A 788 18.19 30.77 14.78
C ASP A 788 19.59 30.26 14.37
N PHE A 789 19.91 30.16 13.11
CA PHE A 789 21.27 29.92 12.64
C PHE A 789 22.00 31.25 12.61
N LYS A 790 22.86 31.49 13.57
CA LYS A 790 23.97 32.42 13.32
C LYS A 790 24.79 31.83 12.17
N PRO A 791 24.99 32.56 11.06
CA PRO A 791 25.85 32.09 10.00
C PRO A 791 27.17 31.58 10.59
N ILE A 792 27.77 30.56 10.02
CA ILE A 792 29.08 30.06 10.41
C ILE A 792 30.10 31.22 10.45
N GLU A 793 29.87 32.22 9.61
CA GLU A 793 30.65 33.50 9.62
C GLU A 793 30.57 34.29 10.92
N ASP A 794 29.47 34.19 11.68
CA ASP A 794 29.34 34.82 13.04
C ASP A 794 30.03 33.98 14.13
N LEU A 795 30.33 32.72 13.88
CA LEU A 795 31.05 31.81 14.77
C LEU A 795 32.58 31.93 14.59
N ILE A 796 33.03 32.50 13.46
CA ILE A 796 34.41 32.77 13.17
C ILE A 796 34.66 34.21 13.54
N SER A 797 35.40 34.43 14.64
CA SER A 797 35.79 35.80 15.09
C SER A 797 36.46 36.53 13.93
N PRO A 798 36.08 37.79 13.62
CA PRO A 798 36.62 38.55 12.50
C PRO A 798 38.15 38.81 12.56
N ASN A 799 38.79 38.42 13.67
CA ASN A 799 40.23 38.57 13.84
C ASN A 799 41.08 37.34 13.46
N ASN A 800 40.46 36.26 13.00
CA ASN A 800 41.19 35.07 12.57
C ASN A 800 41.42 35.06 11.04
N LYS A 801 42.69 35.18 10.65
CA LYS A 801 43.19 35.12 9.24
C LYS A 801 42.89 33.76 8.52
N CYS A 802 42.04 32.90 9.07
CA CYS A 802 41.70 31.63 8.43
C CYS A 802 40.73 31.76 7.22
N HIS A 803 40.03 32.90 7.07
CA HIS A 803 39.14 33.12 5.93
C HIS A 803 39.87 33.11 4.61
N ASP A 804 41.14 33.60 4.58
CA ASP A 804 41.98 33.65 3.37
C ASP A 804 42.57 32.28 3.00
N MET A 805 42.71 31.34 3.91
CA MET A 805 43.26 30.01 3.64
C MET A 805 42.19 29.01 3.09
N LEU A 806 40.93 29.20 3.44
CA LEU A 806 39.83 28.34 2.89
C LEU A 806 39.48 28.71 1.46
N VAL A 807 39.63 29.97 1.09
CA VAL A 807 39.39 30.49 -0.29
C VAL A 807 40.51 30.11 -1.26
N GLU A 808 41.74 29.91 -0.78
CA GLU A 808 42.89 29.56 -1.67
C GLU A 808 42.97 28.06 -2.02
N LYS A 809 42.27 27.15 -1.30
CA LYS A 809 42.31 25.71 -1.60
C LYS A 809 41.30 25.26 -2.69
N GLU A 810 40.39 26.12 -3.12
CA GLU A 810 39.40 25.79 -4.14
C GLU A 810 39.61 26.50 -5.52
N ARG A 811 40.85 26.93 -5.85
CA ARG A 811 41.13 27.43 -7.20
C ARG A 811 41.92 26.43 -8.01
N PRO A 812 41.34 25.70 -8.94
CA PRO A 812 42.05 25.16 -10.08
C PRO A 812 42.35 26.31 -11.06
N SER A 813 43.63 26.33 -11.56
CA SER A 813 44.24 27.33 -12.40
C SER A 813 43.43 27.71 -13.64
N LYS A 814 43.47 29.02 -13.88
CA LYS A 814 42.92 29.75 -15.02
C LYS A 814 43.44 29.30 -16.40
N ARG A 815 42.56 29.41 -17.41
CA ARG A 815 42.79 30.26 -18.58
C ARG A 815 41.52 30.52 -19.39
N CYS A 816 41.27 31.79 -19.50
CA CYS A 816 40.96 32.79 -20.54
C CYS A 816 39.56 32.82 -21.15
N ARG A 817 38.96 33.91 -20.99
CA ARG A 817 38.63 35.19 -21.61
C ARG A 817 37.15 35.38 -21.86
N GLU A 818 36.72 36.49 -21.28
CA GLU A 818 35.90 37.60 -21.80
C GLU A 818 34.74 37.28 -22.76
N ASP A 819 33.51 37.62 -22.41
CA ASP A 819 32.84 38.89 -22.62
C ASP A 819 31.43 38.93 -21.99
N GLU A 820 31.02 40.13 -21.68
CA GLU A 820 29.89 40.77 -21.08
C GLU A 820 28.47 40.21 -21.48
N ASP A 821 27.49 40.10 -20.60
CA ASP A 821 26.38 40.98 -20.31
C ASP A 821 25.29 40.32 -19.45
N SER A 822 25.00 40.98 -18.37
CA SER A 822 23.80 41.26 -17.59
C SER A 822 22.63 40.28 -17.52
N SER A 823 22.39 39.73 -16.36
CA SER A 823 21.20 39.81 -15.48
C SER A 823 21.18 38.66 -14.46
N PRO A 824 20.42 38.72 -13.33
CA PRO A 824 20.79 38.11 -12.08
C PRO A 824 20.50 36.60 -12.03
N GLU A 825 21.53 35.83 -11.80
CA GLU A 825 21.49 34.37 -11.67
C GLU A 825 21.04 33.92 -10.29
N LYS A 826 20.14 32.94 -10.30
CA LYS A 826 19.79 32.08 -9.15
C LYS A 826 20.85 31.01 -8.92
N PRO A 827 20.94 30.41 -7.73
CA PRO A 827 22.15 29.78 -7.22
C PRO A 827 22.48 28.46 -7.90
N THR A 828 23.73 28.36 -8.33
CA THR A 828 24.40 27.26 -9.01
C THR A 828 24.81 26.06 -8.14
N ASN A 829 24.00 25.67 -7.15
CA ASN A 829 24.42 24.62 -6.21
C ASN A 829 24.06 23.18 -6.60
N ILE A 830 23.15 23.01 -7.57
CA ILE A 830 22.73 21.68 -8.03
C ILE A 830 23.72 21.10 -9.05
N LYS A 831 24.33 21.95 -9.85
CA LYS A 831 25.30 21.53 -10.86
C LYS A 831 26.60 21.01 -10.25
N SER A 832 27.04 21.61 -9.13
CA SER A 832 28.23 21.15 -8.39
C SER A 832 27.97 19.85 -7.63
N LEU A 833 26.72 19.61 -7.20
CA LEU A 833 26.28 18.34 -6.61
C LEU A 833 26.17 17.24 -7.67
N LEU A 834 25.72 17.58 -8.87
CA LEU A 834 25.67 16.67 -10.01
C LEU A 834 27.06 16.36 -10.55
N ASP A 835 27.95 17.33 -10.62
CA ASP A 835 29.34 17.13 -11.02
C ASP A 835 30.09 16.30 -9.96
N SER A 836 29.79 16.47 -8.67
CA SER A 836 30.29 15.63 -7.57
C SER A 836 29.72 14.22 -7.58
N LEU A 837 28.44 14.04 -7.94
CA LEU A 837 27.85 12.74 -8.24
C LEU A 837 28.46 12.11 -9.50
N TYR A 838 28.74 12.90 -10.55
CA TYR A 838 29.40 12.45 -11.77
C TYR A 838 30.84 12.00 -11.51
N ASP A 839 31.57 12.71 -10.66
CA ASP A 839 32.92 12.33 -10.23
C ASP A 839 32.88 11.11 -9.30
N SER A 840 31.86 10.94 -8.48
CA SER A 840 31.61 9.77 -7.63
C SER A 840 31.20 8.52 -8.45
N PHE A 841 30.54 8.70 -9.60
CA PHE A 841 30.33 7.66 -10.61
C PHE A 841 31.56 7.38 -11.47
N GLY A 842 32.71 7.95 -11.16
CA GLY A 842 34.02 7.58 -11.69
C GLY A 842 34.37 6.10 -11.47
N VAL A 843 33.60 5.42 -10.61
CA VAL A 843 33.59 3.97 -10.46
C VAL A 843 33.16 3.27 -11.75
N MET A 844 32.21 3.81 -12.52
CA MET A 844 31.83 3.28 -13.83
C MET A 844 32.97 3.40 -14.87
N LYS A 845 33.85 4.36 -14.70
CA LYS A 845 35.04 4.48 -15.56
C LYS A 845 36.09 3.39 -15.27
N LYS A 846 36.17 2.94 -14.02
CA LYS A 846 36.99 1.79 -13.61
C LYS A 846 36.36 0.45 -14.02
N ILE A 847 35.04 0.34 -14.12
CA ILE A 847 34.35 -0.83 -14.70
C ILE A 847 34.69 -0.98 -16.19
N LYS A 848 34.88 0.12 -16.91
CA LYS A 848 35.39 0.15 -18.29
C LYS A 848 36.81 -0.44 -18.39
N ASP A 849 37.63 -0.24 -17.36
CA ASP A 849 39.01 -0.76 -17.31
C ASP A 849 39.05 -2.28 -16.95
N CYS A 850 37.92 -2.84 -16.49
CA CYS A 850 37.76 -4.28 -16.21
C CYS A 850 37.19 -5.10 -17.38
N ASN A 851 37.25 -4.58 -18.63
CA ASN A 851 36.81 -5.27 -19.85
C ASN A 851 35.31 -5.63 -19.94
N ILE A 852 34.44 -4.95 -19.22
CA ILE A 852 32.99 -5.02 -19.45
C ILE A 852 32.65 -3.94 -20.46
N MET A 853 32.44 -4.34 -21.72
CA MET A 853 32.09 -3.45 -22.82
C MET A 853 30.62 -3.00 -22.62
N MET A 854 30.41 -1.81 -22.07
CA MET A 854 29.19 -1.07 -22.24
C MET A 854 29.29 -0.21 -23.51
N GLU A 855 28.29 -0.31 -24.38
CA GLU A 855 28.24 0.52 -25.59
C GLU A 855 27.98 1.98 -25.20
N GLU A 856 28.58 2.89 -25.98
CA GLU A 856 28.48 4.34 -25.78
C GLU A 856 27.02 4.85 -25.73
N THR A 857 26.11 4.15 -26.38
CA THR A 857 24.68 4.37 -26.42
C THR A 857 24.00 4.09 -25.07
N GLU A 858 24.51 3.15 -24.26
CA GLU A 858 23.99 2.83 -22.94
C GLU A 858 24.44 3.84 -21.89
N ILE A 859 25.65 4.36 -22.04
CA ILE A 859 26.17 5.45 -21.19
C ILE A 859 25.36 6.73 -21.41
N ASP A 860 24.99 7.04 -22.64
CA ASP A 860 24.16 8.20 -22.95
C ASP A 860 22.72 8.04 -22.47
N ARG A 861 22.20 6.83 -22.51
CA ARG A 861 20.85 6.51 -21.95
C ARG A 861 20.79 6.64 -20.42
N VAL A 862 21.87 6.29 -19.72
CA VAL A 862 22.00 6.51 -18.27
C VAL A 862 22.11 8.00 -17.95
N LYS A 863 22.82 8.78 -18.80
CA LYS A 863 22.88 10.25 -18.66
C LYS A 863 21.52 10.89 -18.87
N ASP A 864 20.78 10.46 -19.87
CA ASP A 864 19.45 10.98 -20.18
C ASP A 864 18.45 10.66 -19.05
N LEU A 865 18.48 9.45 -18.50
CA LEU A 865 17.66 9.05 -17.34
C LEU A 865 17.99 9.85 -16.07
N LEU A 866 19.27 10.09 -15.80
CA LEU A 866 19.68 10.92 -14.68
C LEU A 866 19.25 12.38 -14.87
N GLN A 867 19.26 12.87 -16.11
CA GLN A 867 18.83 14.21 -16.46
C GLN A 867 17.30 14.37 -16.37
N GLU A 868 16.56 13.34 -16.74
CA GLU A 868 15.09 13.26 -16.60
C GLU A 868 14.66 13.16 -15.12
N MET A 869 15.39 12.41 -14.30
CA MET A 869 15.20 12.37 -12.84
C MET A 869 15.42 13.75 -12.20
N VAL A 870 16.44 14.48 -12.61
CA VAL A 870 16.72 15.84 -12.11
C VAL A 870 15.63 16.82 -12.54
N CYS A 871 15.17 16.75 -13.80
CA CYS A 871 14.07 17.59 -14.27
C CYS A 871 12.74 17.30 -13.56
N THR A 872 12.48 16.03 -13.24
CA THR A 872 11.28 15.62 -12.48
C THR A 872 11.35 16.12 -11.04
N TRP A 873 12.55 16.17 -10.46
CA TRP A 873 12.78 16.71 -9.11
C TRP A 873 12.61 18.23 -9.06
N GLU A 874 13.09 18.94 -10.08
CA GLU A 874 12.91 20.40 -10.18
C GLU A 874 11.45 20.82 -10.38
N MET A 875 10.65 20.00 -11.07
CA MET A 875 9.19 20.24 -11.22
C MET A 875 8.41 19.99 -9.93
N LYS A 876 8.89 19.10 -9.06
CA LYS A 876 8.27 18.83 -7.74
C LYS A 876 8.73 19.81 -6.65
N ALA A 877 9.81 20.57 -6.87
CA ALA A 877 10.31 21.58 -5.95
C ALA A 877 9.73 22.98 -6.19
N LYS A 878 8.94 23.16 -7.24
CA LYS A 878 8.11 24.34 -7.52
C LYS A 878 6.66 24.08 -7.11
#